data_ab76c17e47979a1e111ea8e3506a9fce
#
_entry.id   ab76c17e47979a1e111ea8e3506a9fce
#
_cell.length_a   1.000
_cell.length_b   1.000
_cell.length_c   1.000
_cell.angle_alpha   90.00
_cell.angle_beta   90.00
_cell.angle_gamma   90.00
#
_symmetry.space_group_name_H-M   'P 1'
#
loop_
_entity.id
_entity.type
_entity.pdbx_description
1 polymer ?
#
loop_
_entity_poly.entity_id
_entity_poly.type
_entity_poly.pdbx_seq_one_letter_code
_entity_poly.pdbx_strand_id
1 'polypeptide(L)'
;MRKLKHLLALSMMLFACCFLNAQDAVSYQMPPKDIADLLLAKPTPTVRIDSKAEWMLLSERNSYPTVEELGQPENRIAGLRLNPNNFSPSRQAFINNFRLKNIKSDKEFAVEGLPSNMLAGNATWSPSEKKIAFTNTTGSKVDLYVIDIATRKAMKINKQPVNTVLGLSYTWVDDNTILYKATTQLAANAPKHPITPKGPTVQQSLGKTAPSPTFQDLIKSPYDEQLFEFFGTGQLVENKNGVETKIGKAGLISAFTLSPDKKYMLLRTIRKPFSYLVTANGFPSTMTINDLSGKVIKVLAELPSAEGTPSGYDNTQNSPRAFDWRDDEPATITWAMPLDSGMIKKNVDYHDAVYFLSAPFTGEPAELFKTKMRYAGTTWGDASIALVTEISRSKQTNRVSRYNTTANTLETLYERNQTDAYNNPGFPVLTKNRFGRPAIQTTDNGTKILMNNTTGSSPKGDLPFLAKFDLAAKKNDIIWRSQEGSFEAVEEVIDADKLVLLTRRESQKDVPNYFIKNLVLRIADRPVTSFANPYPQLDGVTKQKITYKRSDGVDLTGDLYLPKGYNKDKDGPLPVVIWAYPREFNSAADAAQIRGSKDRFTTISWASPIFYVTQGYAILDNAEMPIVSTGADKKPNDDFIAQLKMNAEAAINKLSDMGVGDKKRVAVGGHSYGAFMTANLLAHTNLFKAGIARSGAYNRTLTPFGFQNEDRTYWQAPDLYHDMSPFSYADKIKTPILLIHGEADDNTGTFPINSERLFAAIKGNGGTVRFVFLPYEAHSYRGKENLLHMLWEQNQWLETYVKNAKK
;
A
#
# COMPACT_ATOMS: atom_id res chain seq x y z
N MET A 1 -10.37 -22.50 71.90
CA MET A 1 -11.08 -21.60 70.99
C MET A 1 -10.18 -20.53 70.31
N ARG A 2 -9.20 -19.91 71.00
CA ARG A 2 -8.33 -18.89 70.30
C ARG A 2 -7.42 -19.47 69.19
N LYS A 3 -6.83 -20.66 69.40
CA LYS A 3 -5.95 -21.32 68.37
C LYS A 3 -6.70 -21.76 67.12
N LEU A 4 -7.99 -22.09 67.22
CA LEU A 4 -8.82 -22.50 66.05
C LEU A 4 -9.19 -21.32 65.16
N LYS A 5 -9.36 -20.13 65.76
CA LYS A 5 -9.62 -18.88 65.03
C LYS A 5 -8.40 -18.41 64.23
N HIS A 6 -7.19 -18.61 64.69
CA HIS A 6 -5.95 -18.28 63.94
C HIS A 6 -5.68 -19.28 62.82
N LEU A 7 -6.02 -20.56 63.00
CA LEU A 7 -5.92 -21.54 61.89
C LEU A 7 -6.94 -21.26 60.76
N LEU A 8 -8.18 -20.86 61.08
CA LEU A 8 -9.18 -20.47 60.09
C LEU A 8 -8.81 -19.19 59.38
N ALA A 9 -8.26 -18.18 60.08
CA ALA A 9 -7.78 -16.93 59.46
C ALA A 9 -6.57 -17.16 58.56
N LEU A 10 -5.65 -18.09 58.98
CA LEU A 10 -4.50 -18.46 58.13
C LEU A 10 -4.92 -19.28 56.90
N SER A 11 -5.92 -20.17 57.01
CA SER A 11 -6.46 -20.93 55.88
C SER A 11 -7.26 -20.02 54.92
N MET A 12 -8.00 -19.00 55.41
CA MET A 12 -8.63 -17.98 54.55
C MET A 12 -7.62 -17.10 53.85
N MET A 13 -6.50 -16.70 54.50
CA MET A 13 -5.42 -15.97 53.82
C MET A 13 -4.71 -16.81 52.76
N LEU A 14 -4.49 -18.11 53.01
CA LEU A 14 -3.91 -19.02 51.99
C LEU A 14 -4.87 -19.25 50.81
N PHE A 15 -6.20 -19.28 51.04
CA PHE A 15 -7.19 -19.36 49.93
C PHE A 15 -7.34 -18.04 49.17
N ALA A 16 -7.14 -16.89 49.80
CA ALA A 16 -7.15 -15.58 49.11
C ALA A 16 -5.90 -15.35 48.26
N CYS A 17 -4.77 -16.00 48.56
CA CYS A 17 -3.56 -15.95 47.73
C CYS A 17 -3.62 -16.80 46.46
N CYS A 18 -4.59 -17.73 46.33
CA CYS A 18 -4.70 -18.60 45.12
C CYS A 18 -5.43 -17.95 43.94
N PHE A 19 -5.85 -16.67 44.02
CA PHE A 19 -6.47 -15.95 42.90
C PHE A 19 -5.59 -14.81 42.32
N LEU A 20 -4.31 -14.78 42.64
CA LEU A 20 -3.35 -14.03 41.82
C LEU A 20 -3.04 -14.90 40.60
N ASN A 21 -3.91 -14.88 39.60
CA ASN A 21 -3.56 -15.37 38.29
C ASN A 21 -2.36 -14.52 37.84
N ALA A 22 -1.15 -15.04 38.03
CA ALA A 22 -0.02 -14.64 37.21
C ALA A 22 -0.48 -14.80 35.77
N GLN A 23 -0.21 -13.81 34.94
CA GLN A 23 -0.52 -13.88 33.50
C GLN A 23 0.21 -15.10 32.93
N ASP A 24 -0.51 -16.22 32.79
CA ASP A 24 0.03 -17.40 32.11
C ASP A 24 0.39 -16.99 30.69
N ALA A 25 1.55 -17.41 30.21
CA ALA A 25 1.93 -17.22 28.81
C ALA A 25 0.88 -17.92 27.94
N VAL A 26 0.09 -17.12 27.23
CA VAL A 26 -0.97 -17.63 26.35
C VAL A 26 -0.33 -18.21 25.11
N SER A 27 -0.44 -19.53 24.90
CA SER A 27 -0.05 -20.15 23.64
C SER A 27 -0.95 -19.67 22.49
N TYR A 28 -0.48 -19.79 21.25
CA TYR A 28 -1.29 -19.50 20.09
C TYR A 28 -2.61 -20.27 20.12
N GLN A 29 -3.71 -19.55 19.91
CA GLN A 29 -5.07 -20.10 19.91
C GLN A 29 -5.62 -20.11 18.48
N MET A 30 -6.57 -21.03 18.24
CA MET A 30 -7.27 -21.14 16.96
C MET A 30 -8.67 -20.56 17.07
N PRO A 31 -9.09 -19.71 16.13
CA PRO A 31 -10.47 -19.25 16.06
C PRO A 31 -11.41 -20.40 15.63
N PRO A 32 -12.75 -20.22 15.67
CA PRO A 32 -13.69 -21.17 15.09
C PRO A 32 -13.29 -21.59 13.68
N LYS A 33 -13.58 -22.85 13.34
CA LYS A 33 -13.15 -23.48 12.08
C LYS A 33 -13.47 -22.65 10.84
N ASP A 34 -14.68 -22.10 10.74
CA ASP A 34 -15.10 -21.30 9.59
C ASP A 34 -14.22 -20.03 9.41
N ILE A 35 -13.85 -19.38 10.52
CA ILE A 35 -12.94 -18.23 10.52
C ILE A 35 -11.54 -18.65 10.08
N ALA A 36 -11.04 -19.77 10.62
CA ALA A 36 -9.72 -20.29 10.26
C ALA A 36 -9.64 -20.68 8.77
N ASP A 37 -10.65 -21.40 8.28
CA ASP A 37 -10.72 -21.82 6.88
C ASP A 37 -10.78 -20.62 5.92
N LEU A 38 -11.54 -19.57 6.25
CA LEU A 38 -11.58 -18.32 5.48
C LEU A 38 -10.22 -17.62 5.42
N LEU A 39 -9.50 -17.54 6.54
CA LEU A 39 -8.17 -16.94 6.58
C LEU A 39 -7.16 -17.73 5.74
N LEU A 40 -7.19 -19.05 5.85
CA LEU A 40 -6.21 -19.97 5.24
C LEU A 40 -6.56 -20.34 3.81
N ALA A 41 -7.70 -19.90 3.27
CA ALA A 41 -8.10 -20.16 1.91
C ALA A 41 -7.01 -19.72 0.92
N LYS A 42 -6.65 -20.61 -0.01
CA LYS A 42 -5.64 -20.31 -1.04
C LYS A 42 -6.20 -19.26 -2.01
N PRO A 43 -5.55 -18.11 -2.18
CA PRO A 43 -6.04 -17.09 -3.09
C PRO A 43 -5.98 -17.59 -4.55
N THR A 44 -6.84 -17.05 -5.40
CA THR A 44 -6.76 -17.29 -6.85
C THR A 44 -5.42 -16.79 -7.41
N PRO A 45 -4.86 -17.45 -8.44
CA PRO A 45 -3.62 -17.01 -9.05
C PRO A 45 -3.68 -15.58 -9.57
N THR A 46 -2.57 -14.86 -9.45
CA THR A 46 -2.42 -13.57 -10.11
C THR A 46 -2.11 -13.81 -11.59
N VAL A 47 -2.79 -13.06 -12.45
CA VAL A 47 -2.72 -13.21 -13.91
C VAL A 47 -1.91 -12.07 -14.51
N ARG A 48 -1.00 -12.39 -15.43
CA ARG A 48 -0.32 -11.43 -16.33
C ARG A 48 -0.28 -12.00 -17.72
N ILE A 49 -0.59 -11.21 -18.75
CA ILE A 49 -0.51 -11.63 -20.14
C ILE A 49 0.67 -10.96 -20.85
N ASP A 50 1.09 -11.55 -21.96
CA ASP A 50 1.95 -10.87 -22.93
C ASP A 50 1.14 -9.83 -23.73
N SER A 51 1.80 -8.87 -24.36
CA SER A 51 1.15 -7.77 -25.11
C SER A 51 0.31 -8.23 -26.31
N LYS A 52 0.49 -9.49 -26.77
CA LYS A 52 -0.27 -10.08 -27.85
C LYS A 52 -1.44 -10.94 -27.38
N ALA A 53 -1.59 -11.11 -26.06
CA ALA A 53 -2.54 -12.03 -25.45
C ALA A 53 -2.45 -13.49 -26.00
N GLU A 54 -1.23 -13.94 -26.29
CA GLU A 54 -0.95 -15.33 -26.69
C GLU A 54 -0.70 -16.21 -25.46
N TRP A 55 -0.01 -15.66 -24.44
CA TRP A 55 0.37 -16.37 -23.22
C TRP A 55 -0.06 -15.62 -21.97
N MET A 56 -0.43 -16.41 -20.97
CA MET A 56 -0.79 -15.96 -19.64
C MET A 56 0.14 -16.63 -18.62
N LEU A 57 0.76 -15.83 -17.76
CA LEU A 57 1.48 -16.28 -16.59
C LEU A 57 0.51 -16.30 -15.41
N LEU A 58 0.31 -17.47 -14.83
CA LEU A 58 -0.44 -17.70 -13.59
C LEU A 58 0.55 -17.82 -12.43
N SER A 59 0.50 -16.89 -11.50
CA SER A 59 1.37 -16.86 -10.31
C SER A 59 0.60 -17.24 -9.06
N GLU A 60 0.99 -18.34 -8.41
CA GLU A 60 0.37 -18.85 -7.20
C GLU A 60 1.18 -18.45 -5.96
N ARG A 61 0.48 -18.27 -4.85
CA ARG A 61 1.10 -17.94 -3.55
C ARG A 61 0.36 -18.62 -2.39
N ASN A 62 1.06 -18.82 -1.29
CA ASN A 62 0.42 -19.14 -0.01
C ASN A 62 -0.34 -17.92 0.52
N SER A 63 -1.33 -18.16 1.39
CA SER A 63 -2.11 -17.09 1.99
C SER A 63 -1.22 -16.22 2.90
N TYR A 64 -0.49 -16.86 3.82
CA TYR A 64 0.35 -16.18 4.81
C TYR A 64 1.61 -16.98 5.12
N PRO A 65 2.75 -16.33 5.42
CA PRO A 65 3.94 -16.99 5.98
C PRO A 65 3.69 -17.44 7.42
N THR A 66 4.52 -18.34 7.92
CA THR A 66 4.51 -18.73 9.33
C THR A 66 5.20 -17.68 10.21
N VAL A 67 4.96 -17.71 11.53
CA VAL A 67 5.70 -16.87 12.48
C VAL A 67 7.18 -17.24 12.51
N GLU A 68 7.54 -18.50 12.27
CA GLU A 68 8.93 -18.93 12.14
C GLU A 68 9.63 -18.27 10.95
N GLU A 69 8.92 -18.14 9.81
CA GLU A 69 9.44 -17.39 8.65
C GLU A 69 9.61 -15.90 8.95
N LEU A 70 8.71 -15.29 9.74
CA LEU A 70 8.86 -13.89 10.18
C LEU A 70 9.97 -13.70 11.22
N GLY A 71 10.22 -14.71 12.05
CA GLY A 71 11.24 -14.72 13.09
C GLY A 71 12.68 -14.96 12.58
N GLN A 72 12.89 -15.05 11.26
CA GLN A 72 14.23 -15.16 10.68
C GLN A 72 15.10 -13.96 11.06
N PRO A 73 16.44 -14.11 11.12
CA PRO A 73 17.34 -13.02 11.44
C PRO A 73 17.08 -11.77 10.58
N GLU A 74 16.95 -10.63 11.23
CA GLU A 74 16.63 -9.36 10.60
C GLU A 74 17.53 -8.25 11.11
N ASN A 75 18.23 -7.57 10.21
CA ASN A 75 18.90 -6.31 10.49
C ASN A 75 17.96 -5.15 10.18
N ARG A 76 17.83 -4.22 11.13
CA ARG A 76 17.00 -3.00 11.02
C ARG A 76 17.93 -1.79 11.02
N ILE A 77 18.24 -1.29 9.84
CA ILE A 77 19.25 -0.23 9.63
C ILE A 77 18.85 0.70 8.48
N ALA A 78 19.06 1.99 8.66
CA ALA A 78 18.81 3.00 7.64
C ALA A 78 17.36 2.99 7.10
N GLY A 79 16.37 2.60 7.92
CA GLY A 79 14.98 2.41 7.51
C GLY A 79 14.73 1.16 6.68
N LEU A 80 15.70 0.26 6.59
CA LEU A 80 15.60 -1.01 5.90
C LEU A 80 15.46 -2.15 6.90
N ARG A 81 14.74 -3.20 6.49
CA ARG A 81 14.65 -4.49 7.16
C ARG A 81 15.15 -5.56 6.21
N LEU A 82 16.26 -6.12 6.51
CA LEU A 82 16.96 -7.05 5.62
C LEU A 82 17.37 -8.35 6.34
N ASN A 83 17.33 -9.44 5.58
CA ASN A 83 17.84 -10.72 6.06
C ASN A 83 19.37 -10.76 5.84
N PRO A 84 20.16 -10.84 6.93
CA PRO A 84 21.63 -10.80 6.83
C PRO A 84 22.22 -12.05 6.16
N ASN A 85 21.48 -13.15 6.07
CA ASN A 85 21.99 -14.40 5.52
C ASN A 85 21.99 -14.42 3.98
N ASN A 86 21.13 -13.65 3.34
CA ASN A 86 20.89 -13.78 1.90
C ASN A 86 20.87 -12.46 1.11
N PHE A 87 21.19 -11.32 1.72
CA PHE A 87 21.20 -10.00 1.07
C PHE A 87 19.87 -9.62 0.40
N SER A 88 18.77 -9.91 1.07
CA SER A 88 17.43 -9.53 0.60
C SER A 88 16.66 -8.73 1.65
N PRO A 89 15.61 -7.96 1.26
CA PRO A 89 14.66 -7.48 2.23
C PRO A 89 14.02 -8.64 2.98
N SER A 90 13.82 -8.51 4.28
CA SER A 90 13.01 -9.43 5.07
C SER A 90 11.52 -9.19 4.80
N ARG A 91 10.64 -10.11 5.22
CA ARG A 91 9.17 -9.96 5.23
C ARG A 91 8.56 -9.78 3.84
N GLN A 92 9.15 -10.35 2.79
CA GLN A 92 8.58 -10.31 1.44
C GLN A 92 7.39 -11.29 1.30
N ALA A 93 6.49 -10.97 0.37
CA ALA A 93 5.48 -11.91 -0.10
C ALA A 93 6.04 -12.62 -1.35
N PHE A 94 6.00 -13.95 -1.36
CA PHE A 94 6.58 -14.74 -2.43
C PHE A 94 5.52 -15.49 -3.24
N ILE A 95 5.86 -15.72 -4.50
CA ILE A 95 5.18 -16.64 -5.40
C ILE A 95 5.82 -18.02 -5.20
N ASN A 96 5.00 -19.04 -5.05
CA ASN A 96 5.46 -20.41 -4.79
C ASN A 96 5.28 -21.36 -5.97
N ASN A 97 4.57 -20.92 -7.02
CA ASN A 97 4.41 -21.69 -8.27
C ASN A 97 4.10 -20.78 -9.45
N PHE A 98 4.57 -21.17 -10.64
CA PHE A 98 4.22 -20.58 -11.92
C PHE A 98 3.59 -21.63 -12.83
N ARG A 99 2.50 -21.24 -13.51
CA ARG A 99 1.94 -21.98 -14.62
C ARG A 99 1.82 -21.07 -15.84
N LEU A 100 1.93 -21.62 -17.01
CA LEU A 100 1.73 -20.93 -18.28
C LEU A 100 0.42 -21.41 -18.90
N LYS A 101 -0.37 -20.48 -19.43
CA LYS A 101 -1.56 -20.80 -20.20
C LYS A 101 -1.43 -20.21 -21.59
N ASN A 102 -1.61 -21.03 -22.62
CA ASN A 102 -1.75 -20.52 -23.99
C ASN A 102 -3.21 -20.13 -24.22
N ILE A 103 -3.46 -18.84 -24.40
CA ILE A 103 -4.81 -18.26 -24.46
C ILE A 103 -5.58 -18.76 -25.67
N LYS A 104 -4.90 -18.96 -26.82
CA LYS A 104 -5.55 -19.39 -28.06
C LYS A 104 -6.02 -20.85 -27.99
N SER A 105 -5.18 -21.74 -27.50
CA SER A 105 -5.51 -23.17 -27.39
C SER A 105 -6.23 -23.56 -26.11
N ASP A 106 -6.36 -22.64 -25.16
CA ASP A 106 -6.93 -22.81 -23.81
C ASP A 106 -6.22 -23.87 -22.97
N LYS A 107 -4.97 -24.20 -23.29
CA LYS A 107 -4.17 -25.21 -22.56
C LYS A 107 -3.29 -24.58 -21.51
N GLU A 108 -3.33 -25.15 -20.30
CA GLU A 108 -2.42 -24.82 -19.21
C GLU A 108 -1.25 -25.81 -19.16
N PHE A 109 -0.08 -25.29 -18.77
CA PHE A 109 1.16 -26.05 -18.68
C PHE A 109 1.86 -25.76 -17.37
N ALA A 110 2.38 -26.78 -16.74
CA ALA A 110 3.35 -26.64 -15.66
C ALA A 110 4.67 -26.09 -16.22
N VAL A 111 5.38 -25.31 -15.41
CA VAL A 111 6.75 -24.88 -15.71
C VAL A 111 7.70 -25.89 -15.09
N GLU A 112 8.51 -26.54 -15.93
CA GLU A 112 9.54 -27.49 -15.49
C GLU A 112 10.79 -26.75 -14.98
N GLY A 113 11.55 -27.36 -14.07
CA GLY A 113 12.82 -26.82 -13.57
C GLY A 113 12.69 -25.65 -12.60
N LEU A 114 11.49 -25.41 -12.07
CA LEU A 114 11.30 -24.47 -10.96
C LEU A 114 12.05 -24.96 -9.71
N PRO A 115 12.61 -24.06 -8.88
CA PRO A 115 13.23 -24.44 -7.61
C PRO A 115 12.26 -25.20 -6.70
N SER A 116 12.76 -26.22 -6.03
CA SER A 116 12.04 -26.82 -4.89
C SER A 116 11.86 -25.76 -3.78
N ASN A 117 10.70 -25.70 -3.14
CA ASN A 117 10.36 -24.68 -2.13
C ASN A 117 10.58 -23.25 -2.64
N MET A 118 10.10 -22.98 -3.84
CA MET A 118 10.27 -21.70 -4.52
C MET A 118 9.72 -20.53 -3.71
N LEU A 119 10.57 -19.50 -3.53
CA LEU A 119 10.20 -18.19 -2.98
C LEU A 119 10.52 -17.13 -4.04
N ALA A 120 9.69 -17.05 -5.06
CA ALA A 120 9.92 -16.18 -6.21
C ALA A 120 9.40 -14.75 -6.01
N GLY A 121 10.14 -13.80 -6.54
CA GLY A 121 9.78 -12.38 -6.59
C GLY A 121 10.16 -11.74 -7.93
N ASN A 122 9.66 -10.52 -8.16
CA ASN A 122 10.07 -9.67 -9.28
C ASN A 122 9.97 -10.31 -10.67
N ALA A 123 8.92 -11.10 -10.95
CA ALA A 123 8.74 -11.72 -12.25
C ALA A 123 8.50 -10.67 -13.36
N THR A 124 9.31 -10.68 -14.44
CA THR A 124 9.22 -9.74 -15.57
C THR A 124 9.37 -10.44 -16.90
N TRP A 125 8.58 -10.02 -17.89
CA TRP A 125 8.73 -10.45 -19.28
C TRP A 125 10.00 -9.88 -19.91
N SER A 126 10.64 -10.63 -20.79
CA SER A 126 11.70 -10.12 -21.67
C SER A 126 11.13 -9.14 -22.71
N PRO A 127 11.95 -8.32 -23.38
CA PRO A 127 11.46 -7.35 -24.36
C PRO A 127 10.58 -7.95 -25.47
N SER A 128 10.90 -9.13 -26.00
CA SER A 128 10.07 -9.83 -26.98
C SER A 128 8.96 -10.70 -26.37
N GLU A 129 8.90 -10.79 -25.03
CA GLU A 129 7.94 -11.58 -24.27
C GLU A 129 8.03 -13.11 -24.48
N LYS A 130 9.18 -13.57 -25.00
CA LYS A 130 9.46 -15.01 -25.16
C LYS A 130 10.04 -15.66 -23.90
N LYS A 131 10.45 -14.85 -22.93
CA LYS A 131 11.03 -15.30 -21.67
C LYS A 131 10.48 -14.51 -20.48
N ILE A 132 10.55 -15.12 -19.29
CA ILE A 132 10.20 -14.47 -18.03
C ILE A 132 11.36 -14.66 -17.06
N ALA A 133 11.92 -13.56 -16.54
CA ALA A 133 12.90 -13.62 -15.46
C ALA A 133 12.22 -13.46 -14.10
N PHE A 134 12.77 -14.11 -13.08
CA PHE A 134 12.35 -13.93 -11.69
C PHE A 134 13.49 -14.21 -10.72
N THR A 135 13.45 -13.59 -9.55
CA THR A 135 14.35 -13.89 -8.44
C THR A 135 13.79 -15.03 -7.59
N ASN A 136 14.65 -15.93 -7.10
CA ASN A 136 14.30 -16.95 -6.10
C ASN A 136 15.14 -16.76 -4.85
N THR A 137 14.50 -16.50 -3.72
CA THR A 137 15.15 -16.30 -2.42
C THR A 137 15.26 -17.62 -1.68
N THR A 138 16.45 -17.92 -1.16
CA THR A 138 16.69 -19.07 -0.29
C THR A 138 17.16 -18.59 1.09
N GLY A 139 17.36 -19.49 2.03
CA GLY A 139 17.92 -19.15 3.35
C GLY A 139 19.29 -18.48 3.32
N SER A 140 20.08 -18.63 2.24
CA SER A 140 21.47 -18.19 2.15
C SER A 140 21.79 -17.25 0.97
N LYS A 141 20.90 -17.08 0.01
CA LYS A 141 21.15 -16.28 -1.20
C LYS A 141 19.88 -16.01 -1.99
N VAL A 142 19.99 -15.09 -2.95
CA VAL A 142 19.00 -14.87 -3.99
C VAL A 142 19.58 -15.27 -5.34
N ASP A 143 18.89 -16.14 -6.07
CA ASP A 143 19.27 -16.57 -7.41
C ASP A 143 18.31 -15.94 -8.46
N LEU A 144 18.79 -15.80 -9.70
CA LEU A 144 18.03 -15.30 -10.84
C LEU A 144 17.74 -16.45 -11.81
N TYR A 145 16.46 -16.63 -12.13
CA TYR A 145 15.96 -17.66 -13.02
C TYR A 145 15.30 -17.04 -14.25
N VAL A 146 15.31 -17.77 -15.33
CA VAL A 146 14.60 -17.45 -16.58
C VAL A 146 13.74 -18.64 -17.00
N ILE A 147 12.45 -18.40 -17.24
CA ILE A 147 11.52 -19.32 -17.89
C ILE A 147 11.56 -19.04 -19.39
N ASP A 148 11.82 -20.03 -20.21
CA ASP A 148 11.64 -19.97 -21.66
C ASP A 148 10.22 -20.45 -22.00
N ILE A 149 9.44 -19.59 -22.68
CA ILE A 149 8.01 -19.84 -22.92
C ILE A 149 7.81 -21.02 -23.90
N ALA A 150 8.67 -21.13 -24.91
CA ALA A 150 8.53 -22.20 -25.94
C ALA A 150 8.78 -23.58 -25.34
N THR A 151 9.81 -23.70 -24.51
CA THR A 151 10.18 -24.96 -23.85
C THR A 151 9.47 -25.19 -22.52
N ARG A 152 8.90 -24.14 -21.93
CA ARG A 152 8.26 -24.14 -20.60
C ARG A 152 9.21 -24.56 -19.49
N LYS A 153 10.50 -24.30 -19.63
CA LYS A 153 11.54 -24.65 -18.66
C LYS A 153 12.12 -23.42 -17.99
N ALA A 154 12.26 -23.52 -16.68
CA ALA A 154 12.98 -22.56 -15.87
C ALA A 154 14.43 -22.98 -15.68
N MET A 155 15.37 -22.04 -15.80
CA MET A 155 16.78 -22.29 -15.57
C MET A 155 17.38 -21.16 -14.75
N LYS A 156 18.25 -21.50 -13.80
CA LYS A 156 19.08 -20.54 -13.10
C LYS A 156 20.13 -20.00 -14.07
N ILE A 157 20.32 -18.68 -14.09
CA ILE A 157 21.27 -18.03 -15.02
C ILE A 157 22.46 -17.36 -14.34
N ASN A 158 22.34 -16.91 -13.05
CA ASN A 158 23.41 -16.22 -12.36
C ASN A 158 24.43 -17.20 -11.73
N LYS A 159 25.72 -16.81 -11.76
CA LYS A 159 26.80 -17.47 -11.01
C LYS A 159 26.97 -16.87 -9.62
N GLN A 160 26.94 -15.54 -9.52
CA GLN A 160 27.04 -14.83 -8.24
C GLN A 160 25.65 -14.52 -7.68
N PRO A 161 25.42 -14.62 -6.36
CA PRO A 161 24.13 -14.30 -5.77
C PRO A 161 23.72 -12.86 -6.08
N VAL A 162 22.40 -12.63 -6.21
CA VAL A 162 21.82 -11.32 -6.46
C VAL A 162 21.72 -10.54 -5.15
N ASN A 163 22.12 -9.27 -5.15
CA ASN A 163 21.87 -8.33 -4.05
C ASN A 163 20.55 -7.60 -4.29
N THR A 164 19.58 -7.82 -3.41
CA THR A 164 18.25 -7.20 -3.52
C THR A 164 17.97 -6.19 -2.40
N VAL A 165 18.98 -5.79 -1.62
CA VAL A 165 18.85 -4.89 -0.45
C VAL A 165 18.40 -3.48 -0.86
N LEU A 166 19.02 -2.90 -1.90
CA LEU A 166 18.72 -1.55 -2.35
C LEU A 166 18.11 -1.56 -3.76
N GLY A 167 16.91 -1.00 -3.91
CA GLY A 167 16.29 -0.72 -5.21
C GLY A 167 16.14 -1.94 -6.13
N LEU A 168 16.18 -1.70 -7.44
CA LEU A 168 16.01 -2.73 -8.47
C LEU A 168 17.16 -3.75 -8.44
N SER A 169 16.82 -5.03 -8.54
CA SER A 169 17.80 -6.12 -8.51
C SER A 169 18.31 -6.53 -9.89
N TYR A 170 17.47 -6.45 -10.92
CA TYR A 170 17.83 -6.76 -12.30
C TYR A 170 16.94 -6.03 -13.31
N THR A 171 17.40 -5.94 -14.56
CA THR A 171 16.62 -5.47 -15.72
C THR A 171 17.07 -6.19 -17.00
N TRP A 172 16.13 -6.34 -17.93
CA TRP A 172 16.42 -6.85 -19.26
C TRP A 172 17.09 -5.77 -20.14
N VAL A 173 18.15 -6.13 -20.83
CA VAL A 173 18.73 -5.35 -21.94
C VAL A 173 18.07 -5.80 -23.26
N ASP A 174 18.12 -7.10 -23.52
CA ASP A 174 17.44 -7.80 -24.60
C ASP A 174 17.04 -9.21 -24.12
N ASP A 175 16.48 -10.06 -25.01
CA ASP A 175 16.02 -11.42 -24.64
C ASP A 175 17.14 -12.38 -24.18
N ASN A 176 18.39 -12.05 -24.43
CA ASN A 176 19.55 -12.86 -24.11
C ASN A 176 20.49 -12.22 -23.09
N THR A 177 20.20 -10.98 -22.69
CA THR A 177 21.06 -10.17 -21.85
C THR A 177 20.27 -9.56 -20.69
N ILE A 178 20.70 -9.87 -19.47
CA ILE A 178 20.16 -9.28 -18.24
C ILE A 178 21.30 -8.57 -17.50
N LEU A 179 21.05 -7.33 -17.08
CA LEU A 179 21.83 -6.61 -16.08
C LEU A 179 21.28 -6.94 -14.69
N TYR A 180 22.13 -7.40 -13.77
CA TYR A 180 21.71 -7.63 -12.40
C TYR A 180 22.74 -7.12 -11.40
N LYS A 181 22.31 -6.86 -10.17
CA LYS A 181 23.16 -6.42 -9.08
C LYS A 181 23.60 -7.63 -8.24
N ALA A 182 24.87 -8.00 -8.30
CA ALA A 182 25.46 -9.12 -7.56
C ALA A 182 25.91 -8.69 -6.16
N THR A 183 25.92 -9.63 -5.22
CA THR A 183 26.60 -9.45 -3.93
C THR A 183 28.11 -9.35 -4.13
N THR A 184 28.79 -8.55 -3.30
CA THR A 184 30.25 -8.38 -3.34
C THR A 184 30.96 -9.16 -2.25
N GLN A 185 30.21 -9.64 -1.26
CA GLN A 185 30.70 -10.29 -0.05
C GLN A 185 29.87 -11.53 0.28
N LEU A 186 30.42 -12.42 1.10
CA LEU A 186 29.68 -13.52 1.70
C LEU A 186 29.06 -13.06 3.02
N ALA A 187 27.83 -13.50 3.32
CA ALA A 187 27.13 -13.15 4.56
C ALA A 187 27.97 -13.46 5.84
N ALA A 188 28.75 -14.55 5.82
CA ALA A 188 29.62 -14.93 6.92
C ALA A 188 30.72 -13.90 7.26
N ASN A 189 31.04 -12.99 6.31
CA ASN A 189 32.03 -11.93 6.51
C ASN A 189 31.40 -10.63 7.04
N ALA A 190 30.12 -10.62 7.43
CA ALA A 190 29.49 -9.44 7.98
C ALA A 190 30.23 -8.90 9.20
N PRO A 191 30.29 -7.57 9.37
CA PRO A 191 30.86 -6.95 10.55
C PRO A 191 30.28 -7.54 11.83
N LYS A 192 31.13 -7.89 12.78
CA LYS A 192 30.66 -8.42 14.07
C LYS A 192 30.28 -7.28 15.01
N HIS A 193 29.16 -7.46 15.71
CA HIS A 193 28.73 -6.49 16.72
C HIS A 193 29.81 -6.34 17.79
N PRO A 194 30.25 -5.13 18.09
CA PRO A 194 31.22 -4.91 19.16
C PRO A 194 30.58 -5.32 20.50
N ILE A 195 31.33 -6.11 21.30
CA ILE A 195 30.85 -6.54 22.62
C ILE A 195 30.62 -5.33 23.53
N THR A 196 31.48 -4.31 23.43
CA THR A 196 31.37 -3.07 24.19
C THR A 196 31.22 -1.90 23.23
N PRO A 197 30.16 -1.06 23.37
CA PRO A 197 30.02 0.16 22.58
C PRO A 197 31.23 1.09 22.80
N LYS A 198 31.75 1.69 21.73
CA LYS A 198 32.84 2.67 21.81
C LYS A 198 32.43 4.04 22.35
N GLY A 199 31.13 4.28 22.46
CA GLY A 199 30.53 5.53 22.94
C GLY A 199 29.02 5.51 22.88
N PRO A 200 28.34 6.55 23.38
CA PRO A 200 26.89 6.69 23.27
C PRO A 200 26.46 7.05 21.84
N THR A 201 25.21 6.79 21.51
CA THR A 201 24.58 7.35 20.29
C THR A 201 24.36 8.85 20.50
N VAL A 202 24.86 9.68 19.58
CA VAL A 202 24.70 11.14 19.63
C VAL A 202 23.96 11.60 18.39
N GLN A 203 22.84 12.30 18.58
CA GLN A 203 22.12 13.04 17.54
C GLN A 203 22.26 14.52 17.85
N GLN A 204 22.60 15.34 16.86
CA GLN A 204 22.81 16.76 17.01
C GLN A 204 22.05 17.55 15.96
N SER A 205 21.40 18.65 16.36
CA SER A 205 20.91 19.70 15.49
C SER A 205 21.63 21.01 15.82
N LEU A 206 22.07 21.72 14.79
CA LEU A 206 22.77 23.00 14.90
C LEU A 206 21.85 24.21 14.65
N GLY A 207 20.58 24.12 15.10
CA GLY A 207 19.62 25.23 15.00
C GLY A 207 18.98 25.43 13.63
N LYS A 208 19.27 24.58 12.67
CA LYS A 208 18.62 24.59 11.37
C LYS A 208 17.24 23.93 11.50
N THR A 209 16.17 24.66 11.17
CA THR A 209 14.81 24.10 11.14
C THR A 209 14.72 22.98 10.11
N ALA A 210 14.47 21.77 10.55
CA ALA A 210 14.34 20.57 9.70
C ALA A 210 13.29 19.63 10.30
N PRO A 211 11.99 20.01 10.29
CA PRO A 211 10.94 19.14 10.79
C PRO A 211 10.80 17.94 9.87
N SER A 212 11.08 16.75 10.37
CA SER A 212 10.90 15.50 9.67
C SER A 212 10.01 14.56 10.47
N PRO A 213 9.31 13.61 9.81
CA PRO A 213 8.66 12.51 10.50
C PRO A 213 9.67 11.75 11.35
N THR A 214 9.22 11.17 12.46
CA THR A 214 10.02 10.24 13.25
C THR A 214 10.07 8.91 12.51
N PHE A 215 11.27 8.49 12.10
CA PHE A 215 11.47 7.20 11.44
C PHE A 215 11.97 6.14 12.42
N GLN A 216 11.58 4.88 12.14
CA GLN A 216 12.14 3.71 12.82
C GLN A 216 13.37 3.18 12.06
N ASP A 217 14.09 2.28 12.74
CA ASP A 217 15.17 1.49 12.16
C ASP A 217 16.30 2.34 11.54
N LEU A 218 16.52 3.55 12.06
CA LEU A 218 17.60 4.45 11.61
C LEU A 218 19.00 3.90 11.97
N ILE A 219 20.03 4.43 11.32
CA ILE A 219 21.43 4.27 11.74
C ILE A 219 21.60 4.91 13.14
N LYS A 220 22.19 4.18 14.08
CA LYS A 220 22.38 4.62 15.47
C LYS A 220 23.83 4.62 15.90
N SER A 221 24.72 3.97 15.14
CA SER A 221 26.11 3.77 15.51
C SER A 221 27.01 3.60 14.26
N PRO A 222 28.34 3.78 14.40
CA PRO A 222 29.29 3.46 13.34
C PRO A 222 29.25 1.98 12.91
N TYR A 223 28.79 1.09 13.79
CA TYR A 223 28.56 -0.31 13.44
C TYR A 223 27.42 -0.47 12.46
N ASP A 224 26.31 0.25 12.65
CA ASP A 224 25.17 0.24 11.72
C ASP A 224 25.57 0.80 10.35
N GLU A 225 26.46 1.82 10.32
CA GLU A 225 27.02 2.33 9.05
C GLU A 225 27.81 1.24 8.31
N GLN A 226 28.63 0.47 9.03
CA GLN A 226 29.38 -0.65 8.46
C GLN A 226 28.45 -1.75 7.93
N LEU A 227 27.41 -2.09 8.68
CA LEU A 227 26.41 -3.07 8.25
C LEU A 227 25.65 -2.58 7.00
N PHE A 228 25.21 -1.30 6.99
CA PHE A 228 24.53 -0.72 5.84
C PHE A 228 25.41 -0.75 4.59
N GLU A 229 26.68 -0.35 4.73
CA GLU A 229 27.65 -0.39 3.63
C GLU A 229 27.91 -1.82 3.16
N PHE A 230 28.08 -2.78 4.09
CA PHE A 230 28.33 -4.18 3.79
C PHE A 230 27.18 -4.83 3.00
N PHE A 231 25.96 -4.72 3.48
CA PHE A 231 24.79 -5.35 2.85
C PHE A 231 24.29 -4.58 1.63
N GLY A 232 24.37 -3.25 1.65
CA GLY A 232 23.89 -2.40 0.57
C GLY A 232 24.81 -2.36 -0.66
N THR A 233 26.10 -2.68 -0.51
CA THR A 233 27.06 -2.65 -1.63
C THR A 233 26.78 -3.78 -2.61
N GLY A 234 26.58 -3.40 -3.87
CA GLY A 234 26.38 -4.32 -4.99
C GLY A 234 27.28 -4.01 -6.18
N GLN A 235 27.55 -5.03 -7.00
CA GLN A 235 28.27 -4.95 -8.26
C GLN A 235 27.29 -5.21 -9.41
N LEU A 236 27.18 -4.28 -10.36
CA LEU A 236 26.42 -4.57 -11.59
C LEU A 236 27.17 -5.63 -12.42
N VAL A 237 26.43 -6.58 -12.92
CA VAL A 237 26.91 -7.70 -13.75
C VAL A 237 25.97 -7.83 -14.96
N GLU A 238 26.56 -7.82 -16.15
CA GLU A 238 25.87 -8.25 -17.36
C GLU A 238 25.95 -9.77 -17.46
N ASN A 239 24.82 -10.43 -17.61
CA ASN A 239 24.74 -11.85 -17.97
C ASN A 239 24.19 -11.94 -19.40
N LYS A 240 25.05 -12.32 -20.33
CA LYS A 240 24.71 -12.54 -21.74
C LYS A 240 24.84 -14.01 -22.08
N ASN A 241 23.73 -14.70 -22.24
CA ASN A 241 23.68 -16.16 -22.50
C ASN A 241 24.52 -16.99 -21.51
N GLY A 242 24.51 -16.63 -20.20
CA GLY A 242 25.27 -17.32 -19.15
C GLY A 242 26.75 -16.88 -19.01
N VAL A 243 27.23 -15.98 -19.85
CA VAL A 243 28.53 -15.34 -19.71
C VAL A 243 28.38 -14.06 -18.89
N GLU A 244 29.11 -13.96 -17.79
CA GLU A 244 29.02 -12.82 -16.87
C GLU A 244 30.19 -11.86 -17.02
N THR A 245 29.89 -10.57 -17.11
CA THR A 245 30.86 -9.48 -17.18
C THR A 245 30.52 -8.43 -16.12
N LYS A 246 31.50 -8.02 -15.30
CA LYS A 246 31.31 -6.95 -14.32
C LYS A 246 31.23 -5.59 -15.02
N ILE A 247 30.25 -4.76 -14.60
CA ILE A 247 29.99 -3.43 -15.15
C ILE A 247 30.34 -2.36 -14.10
N GLY A 248 31.28 -1.49 -14.44
CA GLY A 248 31.70 -0.40 -13.55
C GLY A 248 32.28 -0.87 -12.22
N LYS A 249 32.16 -0.02 -11.20
CA LYS A 249 32.63 -0.27 -9.84
C LYS A 249 31.47 -0.70 -8.92
N ALA A 250 31.78 -1.52 -7.92
CA ALA A 250 30.86 -1.82 -6.83
C ALA A 250 30.55 -0.56 -6.01
N GLY A 251 29.33 -0.46 -5.49
CA GLY A 251 28.89 0.69 -4.69
C GLY A 251 27.49 0.50 -4.10
N LEU A 252 27.03 1.49 -3.35
CA LEU A 252 25.67 1.53 -2.79
C LEU A 252 24.65 1.96 -3.86
N ILE A 253 24.46 1.08 -4.84
CA ILE A 253 23.61 1.34 -6.00
C ILE A 253 22.13 1.23 -5.58
N SER A 254 21.45 2.39 -5.47
CA SER A 254 20.04 2.44 -5.05
C SER A 254 19.05 2.43 -6.21
N ALA A 255 19.47 2.82 -7.42
CA ALA A 255 18.65 2.71 -8.62
C ALA A 255 19.55 2.62 -9.88
N PHE A 256 19.07 1.89 -10.89
CA PHE A 256 19.61 1.92 -12.23
C PHE A 256 18.50 1.66 -13.24
N THR A 257 18.48 2.44 -14.34
CA THR A 257 17.53 2.29 -15.44
C THR A 257 18.24 2.50 -16.76
N LEU A 258 17.81 1.79 -17.79
CA LEU A 258 18.39 1.90 -19.13
C LEU A 258 17.66 2.96 -19.95
N SER A 259 18.37 3.68 -20.82
CA SER A 259 17.77 4.51 -21.86
C SER A 259 16.87 3.66 -22.76
N PRO A 260 15.87 4.25 -23.46
CA PRO A 260 15.03 3.49 -24.38
C PRO A 260 15.80 2.73 -25.44
N ASP A 261 16.86 3.32 -26.01
CA ASP A 261 17.74 2.69 -27.00
C ASP A 261 18.76 1.68 -26.40
N LYS A 262 18.74 1.48 -25.07
CA LYS A 262 19.62 0.58 -24.33
C LYS A 262 21.13 0.85 -24.43
N LYS A 263 21.53 2.06 -24.78
CA LYS A 263 22.96 2.43 -24.90
C LYS A 263 23.53 3.06 -23.64
N TYR A 264 22.67 3.62 -22.81
CA TYR A 264 23.05 4.33 -21.59
C TYR A 264 22.29 3.83 -20.38
N MET A 265 22.87 4.08 -19.22
CA MET A 265 22.30 3.73 -17.91
C MET A 265 22.29 4.98 -17.02
N LEU A 266 21.12 5.32 -16.48
CA LEU A 266 20.99 6.24 -15.37
C LEU A 266 21.27 5.48 -14.08
N LEU A 267 22.19 5.96 -13.26
CA LEU A 267 22.63 5.30 -12.03
C LEU A 267 22.54 6.25 -10.85
N ARG A 268 21.91 5.81 -9.75
CA ARG A 268 21.92 6.50 -8.46
C ARG A 268 22.78 5.73 -7.47
N THR A 269 23.82 6.39 -6.93
CA THR A 269 24.72 5.81 -5.93
C THR A 269 24.67 6.63 -4.64
N ILE A 270 24.38 5.99 -3.51
CA ILE A 270 24.38 6.60 -2.18
C ILE A 270 25.82 6.91 -1.77
N ARG A 271 26.03 8.07 -1.12
CA ARG A 271 27.33 8.56 -0.65
C ARG A 271 27.36 8.78 0.86
N LYS A 272 28.53 8.71 1.46
CA LYS A 272 28.78 9.23 2.81
C LYS A 272 28.83 10.78 2.82
N PRO A 273 28.58 11.41 4.02
CA PRO A 273 28.19 10.77 5.27
C PRO A 273 26.74 10.27 5.26
N PHE A 274 26.47 9.14 5.94
CA PHE A 274 25.11 8.66 6.12
C PHE A 274 24.39 9.47 7.20
N SER A 275 23.06 9.58 7.08
CA SER A 275 22.24 10.28 8.06
C SER A 275 21.80 9.36 9.21
N TYR A 276 21.75 9.92 10.41
CA TYR A 276 21.15 9.30 11.60
C TYR A 276 19.69 9.75 11.83
N LEU A 277 19.16 10.62 10.96
CA LEU A 277 17.85 11.27 11.12
C LEU A 277 16.85 10.89 10.03
N VAL A 278 17.32 10.40 8.87
CA VAL A 278 16.47 9.98 7.75
C VAL A 278 16.86 8.57 7.27
N THR A 279 15.96 7.95 6.52
CA THR A 279 16.18 6.61 5.94
C THR A 279 17.11 6.65 4.73
N ALA A 280 17.60 5.50 4.26
CA ALA A 280 18.51 5.36 3.12
C ALA A 280 18.06 6.11 1.86
N ASN A 281 16.75 6.23 1.62
CA ASN A 281 16.20 6.98 0.48
C ASN A 281 16.51 8.47 0.55
N GLY A 282 16.70 9.00 1.75
CA GLY A 282 17.07 10.39 2.02
C GLY A 282 18.57 10.65 2.16
N PHE A 283 19.43 9.65 1.98
CA PHE A 283 20.89 9.84 2.08
C PHE A 283 21.45 10.62 0.89
N PRO A 284 22.58 11.32 1.07
CA PRO A 284 23.29 11.95 -0.02
C PRO A 284 23.55 10.94 -1.14
N SER A 285 23.37 11.34 -2.38
CA SER A 285 23.55 10.45 -3.53
C SER A 285 24.03 11.19 -4.76
N THR A 286 24.64 10.46 -5.69
CA THR A 286 25.07 10.98 -6.99
C THR A 286 24.21 10.34 -8.08
N MET A 287 23.72 11.19 -8.99
CA MET A 287 23.03 10.77 -10.21
C MET A 287 24.01 10.86 -11.38
N THR A 288 24.23 9.74 -12.07
CA THR A 288 25.13 9.69 -13.23
C THR A 288 24.49 9.05 -14.45
N ILE A 289 24.90 9.48 -15.65
CA ILE A 289 24.69 8.75 -16.88
C ILE A 289 25.98 7.99 -17.17
N ASN A 290 25.85 6.69 -17.40
CA ASN A 290 26.94 5.79 -17.71
C ASN A 290 26.67 5.10 -19.05
N ASP A 291 27.72 4.68 -19.76
CA ASP A 291 27.58 3.68 -20.82
C ASP A 291 27.39 2.26 -20.23
N LEU A 292 27.14 1.28 -21.08
CA LEU A 292 26.94 -0.11 -20.63
C LEU A 292 28.21 -0.79 -20.11
N SER A 293 29.40 -0.20 -20.31
CA SER A 293 30.64 -0.68 -19.65
C SER A 293 30.75 -0.19 -18.20
N GLY A 294 29.89 0.75 -17.81
CA GLY A 294 29.90 1.40 -16.51
C GLY A 294 30.79 2.65 -16.45
N LYS A 295 31.33 3.12 -17.58
CA LYS A 295 32.06 4.40 -17.64
C LYS A 295 31.08 5.55 -17.47
N VAL A 296 31.39 6.48 -16.56
CA VAL A 296 30.61 7.70 -16.35
C VAL A 296 30.75 8.62 -17.57
N ILE A 297 29.64 8.95 -18.19
CA ILE A 297 29.55 9.91 -19.29
C ILE A 297 29.26 11.33 -18.75
N LYS A 298 28.29 11.44 -17.80
CA LYS A 298 27.89 12.71 -17.19
C LYS A 298 27.53 12.49 -15.71
N VAL A 299 27.99 13.38 -14.85
CA VAL A 299 27.40 13.56 -13.51
C VAL A 299 26.27 14.57 -13.68
N LEU A 300 25.03 14.12 -13.44
CA LEU A 300 23.84 14.96 -13.54
C LEU A 300 23.62 15.80 -12.30
N ALA A 301 23.77 15.19 -11.12
CA ALA A 301 23.55 15.88 -9.86
C ALA A 301 24.26 15.18 -8.69
N GLU A 302 24.66 16.00 -7.72
CA GLU A 302 25.02 15.58 -6.38
C GLU A 302 23.91 15.98 -5.42
N LEU A 303 23.10 15.02 -5.01
CA LEU A 303 21.94 15.25 -4.16
C LEU A 303 22.36 15.30 -2.69
N PRO A 304 21.94 16.33 -1.94
CA PRO A 304 22.22 16.44 -0.51
C PRO A 304 21.38 15.46 0.32
N SER A 305 21.66 15.37 1.64
CA SER A 305 20.79 14.68 2.60
C SER A 305 19.40 15.33 2.65
N ALA A 306 18.37 14.49 2.79
CA ALA A 306 16.98 14.94 2.94
C ALA A 306 16.66 15.53 4.33
N GLU A 307 17.61 15.59 5.25
CA GLU A 307 17.42 16.17 6.60
C GLU A 307 16.92 17.61 6.57
N GLY A 308 17.33 18.38 5.56
CA GLY A 308 16.93 19.79 5.40
C GLY A 308 15.65 20.00 4.61
N THR A 309 14.85 18.98 4.34
CA THR A 309 13.58 19.13 3.62
C THR A 309 12.59 19.94 4.46
N PRO A 310 12.00 21.03 3.95
CA PRO A 310 11.01 21.81 4.69
C PRO A 310 9.78 20.95 5.04
N SER A 311 9.19 21.18 6.22
CA SER A 311 7.95 20.49 6.63
C SER A 311 6.75 20.97 5.83
N GLY A 312 5.72 20.15 5.81
CA GLY A 312 4.42 20.43 5.20
C GLY A 312 4.25 19.76 3.85
N TYR A 313 2.97 19.56 3.50
CA TYR A 313 2.61 18.98 2.21
C TYR A 313 3.07 19.88 1.07
N ASP A 314 3.43 19.24 -0.04
CA ASP A 314 3.91 19.89 -1.26
C ASP A 314 5.28 20.61 -1.13
N ASN A 315 5.93 20.57 0.03
CA ASN A 315 7.32 21.01 0.15
C ASN A 315 8.28 19.93 -0.36
N THR A 316 9.44 20.34 -0.83
CA THR A 316 10.47 19.44 -1.38
C THR A 316 11.87 19.99 -1.07
N GLN A 317 12.89 19.16 -1.30
CA GLN A 317 14.28 19.66 -1.26
C GLN A 317 14.51 20.67 -2.39
N ASN A 318 15.33 21.68 -2.12
CA ASN A 318 15.82 22.61 -3.16
C ASN A 318 16.95 21.95 -3.98
N SER A 319 16.60 20.89 -4.72
CA SER A 319 17.51 20.10 -5.51
C SER A 319 16.80 19.42 -6.68
N PRO A 320 17.53 18.98 -7.72
CA PRO A 320 16.94 18.21 -8.81
C PRO A 320 16.26 16.93 -8.29
N ARG A 321 15.11 16.60 -8.88
CA ARG A 321 14.33 15.41 -8.53
C ARG A 321 13.57 14.83 -9.72
N ALA A 322 12.94 13.66 -9.56
CA ALA A 322 12.15 12.98 -10.59
C ALA A 322 12.93 12.78 -11.89
N PHE A 323 14.18 12.29 -11.78
CA PHE A 323 14.97 11.91 -12.93
C PHE A 323 14.33 10.72 -13.64
N ASP A 324 14.06 10.86 -14.94
CA ASP A 324 13.50 9.79 -15.76
C ASP A 324 13.88 9.92 -17.23
N TRP A 325 13.94 8.80 -17.94
CA TRP A 325 14.11 8.78 -19.38
C TRP A 325 12.81 9.19 -20.07
N ARG A 326 12.92 9.97 -21.15
CA ARG A 326 11.80 10.14 -22.07
C ARG A 326 11.58 8.84 -22.83
N ASP A 327 10.39 8.27 -22.70
CA ASP A 327 10.07 6.99 -23.34
C ASP A 327 9.91 7.09 -24.87
N ASP A 328 9.65 8.28 -25.40
CA ASP A 328 9.46 8.58 -26.83
C ASP A 328 10.77 8.82 -27.59
N GLU A 329 11.89 9.03 -26.88
CA GLU A 329 13.19 9.35 -27.48
C GLU A 329 14.27 8.30 -27.14
N PRO A 330 15.32 8.15 -28.00
CA PRO A 330 16.34 7.11 -27.80
C PRO A 330 17.07 7.23 -26.47
N ALA A 331 17.53 8.45 -26.12
CA ALA A 331 18.34 8.70 -24.93
C ALA A 331 18.26 10.17 -24.53
N THR A 332 17.13 10.58 -23.96
CA THR A 332 16.92 11.92 -23.38
C THR A 332 16.46 11.74 -21.95
N ILE A 333 17.20 12.36 -21.01
CA ILE A 333 16.87 12.37 -19.59
C ILE A 333 16.12 13.65 -19.22
N THR A 334 15.13 13.57 -18.32
CA THR A 334 14.42 14.71 -17.76
C THR A 334 14.53 14.73 -16.25
N TRP A 335 14.36 15.90 -15.65
CA TRP A 335 14.24 16.09 -14.18
C TRP A 335 13.56 17.40 -13.84
N ALA A 336 13.01 17.52 -12.65
CA ALA A 336 12.37 18.73 -12.15
C ALA A 336 13.27 19.48 -11.16
N MET A 337 13.21 20.82 -11.19
CA MET A 337 13.83 21.73 -10.25
C MET A 337 12.77 22.61 -9.59
N PRO A 338 12.77 22.78 -8.24
CA PRO A 338 11.86 23.73 -7.60
C PRO A 338 12.33 25.16 -7.83
N LEU A 339 11.40 26.04 -8.23
CA LEU A 339 11.63 27.46 -8.46
C LEU A 339 11.35 28.32 -7.21
N ASP A 340 10.72 27.71 -6.21
CA ASP A 340 10.32 28.31 -4.94
C ASP A 340 11.26 27.93 -3.78
N SER A 341 12.45 27.46 -4.07
CA SER A 341 13.40 26.93 -3.07
C SER A 341 12.85 25.72 -2.28
N GLY A 342 11.90 24.97 -2.87
CA GLY A 342 11.23 23.84 -2.25
C GLY A 342 10.09 24.17 -1.28
N MET A 343 9.70 25.44 -1.16
CA MET A 343 8.66 25.93 -0.25
C MET A 343 7.41 26.34 -1.02
N ILE A 344 6.38 25.50 -1.02
CA ILE A 344 5.14 25.70 -1.81
C ILE A 344 4.39 26.99 -1.45
N LYS A 345 4.54 27.50 -0.23
CA LYS A 345 3.89 28.76 0.22
C LYS A 345 4.57 30.03 -0.29
N LYS A 346 5.75 29.92 -0.94
CA LYS A 346 6.41 31.06 -1.55
C LYS A 346 5.60 31.55 -2.74
N ASN A 347 5.35 32.86 -2.80
CA ASN A 347 4.60 33.47 -3.90
C ASN A 347 5.49 33.56 -5.15
N VAL A 348 5.25 32.68 -6.10
CA VAL A 348 5.92 32.59 -7.40
C VAL A 348 4.91 32.18 -8.47
N ASP A 349 5.16 32.53 -9.73
CA ASP A 349 4.26 32.17 -10.84
C ASP A 349 4.26 30.68 -11.14
N TYR A 350 5.42 30.03 -10.96
CA TYR A 350 5.62 28.61 -11.19
C TYR A 350 6.43 28.01 -10.04
N HIS A 351 6.05 26.83 -9.59
CA HIS A 351 6.71 26.15 -8.48
C HIS A 351 7.81 25.20 -8.92
N ASP A 352 7.71 24.61 -10.12
CA ASP A 352 8.75 23.75 -10.68
C ASP A 352 9.03 24.10 -12.14
N ALA A 353 10.28 23.83 -12.58
CA ALA A 353 10.67 23.76 -13.97
C ALA A 353 11.19 22.36 -14.28
N VAL A 354 10.82 21.81 -15.43
CA VAL A 354 11.31 20.52 -15.92
C VAL A 354 12.36 20.79 -16.99
N TYR A 355 13.51 20.15 -16.81
CA TYR A 355 14.66 20.24 -17.71
C TYR A 355 14.89 18.92 -18.43
N PHE A 356 15.61 18.97 -19.55
CA PHE A 356 16.05 17.79 -20.28
C PHE A 356 17.49 17.91 -20.78
N LEU A 357 18.09 16.75 -21.04
CA LEU A 357 19.40 16.64 -21.67
C LEU A 357 19.45 15.39 -22.54
N SER A 358 19.79 15.54 -23.81
CA SER A 358 19.83 14.44 -24.78
C SER A 358 21.26 13.95 -25.02
N ALA A 359 21.41 12.68 -25.41
CA ALA A 359 22.71 12.15 -25.87
C ALA A 359 23.32 13.03 -26.98
N PRO A 360 24.65 13.19 -26.97
CA PRO A 360 25.68 12.56 -26.16
C PRO A 360 25.94 13.20 -24.78
N PHE A 361 25.05 14.02 -24.23
CA PHE A 361 25.06 14.66 -22.90
C PHE A 361 26.18 15.68 -22.69
N THR A 362 26.71 16.22 -23.77
CA THR A 362 27.79 17.22 -23.75
C THR A 362 27.28 18.68 -23.70
N GLY A 363 26.00 18.90 -24.01
CA GLY A 363 25.36 20.21 -23.97
C GLY A 363 24.98 20.64 -22.55
N GLU A 364 24.44 21.85 -22.46
CA GLU A 364 23.79 22.34 -21.24
C GLU A 364 22.34 21.87 -21.20
N PRO A 365 21.77 21.60 -20.00
CA PRO A 365 20.37 21.30 -19.86
C PRO A 365 19.46 22.42 -20.40
N ALA A 366 18.43 22.06 -21.13
CA ALA A 366 17.42 22.99 -21.59
C ALA A 366 16.12 22.85 -20.82
N GLU A 367 15.41 23.94 -20.59
CA GLU A 367 14.08 23.95 -19.98
C GLU A 367 13.05 23.38 -20.94
N LEU A 368 12.24 22.45 -20.46
CA LEU A 368 11.17 21.84 -21.25
C LEU A 368 9.84 22.58 -21.04
N PHE A 369 9.43 22.74 -19.78
CA PHE A 369 8.24 23.50 -19.37
C PHE A 369 8.29 23.81 -17.87
N LYS A 370 7.35 24.68 -17.42
CA LYS A 370 7.14 25.01 -15.99
C LYS A 370 5.76 24.57 -15.53
N THR A 371 5.63 24.28 -14.23
CA THR A 371 4.38 23.87 -13.60
C THR A 371 3.99 24.80 -12.47
N LYS A 372 2.66 25.01 -12.32
CA LYS A 372 2.08 25.90 -11.27
C LYS A 372 1.86 25.19 -9.93
N MET A 373 1.87 23.87 -9.93
CA MET A 373 1.87 23.00 -8.73
C MET A 373 3.11 22.11 -8.79
N ARG A 374 3.28 21.21 -7.84
CA ARG A 374 4.40 20.26 -7.87
C ARG A 374 4.27 19.32 -9.07
N TYR A 375 5.33 19.28 -9.85
CA TYR A 375 5.49 18.29 -10.91
C TYR A 375 5.49 16.87 -10.32
N ALA A 376 4.60 16.02 -10.83
CA ALA A 376 4.44 14.64 -10.39
C ALA A 376 4.91 13.60 -11.43
N GLY A 377 5.06 14.01 -12.70
CA GLY A 377 5.54 13.12 -13.75
C GLY A 377 5.00 13.48 -15.13
N THR A 378 5.60 12.90 -16.16
CA THR A 378 5.15 12.99 -17.55
C THR A 378 4.93 11.59 -18.11
N THR A 379 3.76 11.36 -18.70
CA THR A 379 3.49 10.15 -19.49
C THR A 379 3.64 10.50 -20.95
N TRP A 380 4.59 9.86 -21.62
CA TRP A 380 4.94 10.14 -23.02
C TRP A 380 4.05 9.33 -23.96
N GLY A 381 3.70 9.92 -25.08
CA GLY A 381 3.02 9.26 -26.19
C GLY A 381 3.94 9.13 -27.42
N ASP A 382 3.40 9.43 -28.58
CA ASP A 382 4.20 9.67 -29.77
C ASP A 382 4.81 11.08 -29.74
N ALA A 383 5.55 11.47 -30.78
CA ALA A 383 6.24 12.76 -30.85
C ALA A 383 5.32 13.99 -30.74
N SER A 384 4.00 13.84 -30.73
CA SER A 384 3.03 14.94 -30.72
C SER A 384 2.33 15.15 -29.36
N ILE A 385 2.40 14.19 -28.42
CA ILE A 385 1.67 14.26 -27.17
C ILE A 385 2.45 13.70 -25.97
N ALA A 386 2.41 14.47 -24.89
CA ALA A 386 2.73 13.97 -23.56
C ALA A 386 1.71 14.54 -22.54
N LEU A 387 1.43 13.79 -21.49
CA LEU A 387 0.57 14.23 -20.40
C LEU A 387 1.42 14.55 -19.17
N VAL A 388 1.42 15.83 -18.79
CA VAL A 388 2.11 16.33 -17.60
C VAL A 388 1.14 16.36 -16.45
N THR A 389 1.50 15.68 -15.35
CA THR A 389 0.72 15.66 -14.11
C THR A 389 1.34 16.57 -13.07
N GLU A 390 0.52 17.45 -12.52
CA GLU A 390 0.81 18.32 -11.39
C GLU A 390 -0.09 17.94 -10.22
N ILE A 391 0.42 18.02 -9.00
CA ILE A 391 -0.34 17.73 -7.78
C ILE A 391 -0.19 18.83 -6.74
N SER A 392 -1.26 19.05 -5.97
CA SER A 392 -1.23 19.73 -4.69
C SER A 392 -1.95 18.86 -3.65
N ARG A 393 -1.19 18.30 -2.73
CA ARG A 393 -1.74 17.48 -1.66
C ARG A 393 -2.48 18.34 -0.63
N SER A 394 -1.97 19.52 -0.34
CA SER A 394 -2.60 20.47 0.59
C SER A 394 -3.97 20.95 0.11
N LYS A 395 -4.14 21.11 -1.22
CA LYS A 395 -5.42 21.48 -1.84
C LYS A 395 -6.23 20.27 -2.32
N GLN A 396 -5.70 19.06 -2.18
CA GLN A 396 -6.28 17.83 -2.72
C GLN A 396 -6.58 17.92 -4.23
N THR A 397 -5.70 18.56 -5.01
CA THR A 397 -5.93 18.87 -6.44
C THR A 397 -4.93 18.16 -7.33
N ASN A 398 -5.43 17.58 -8.44
CA ASN A 398 -4.65 17.10 -9.56
C ASN A 398 -4.95 17.93 -10.80
N ARG A 399 -3.89 18.31 -11.53
CA ARG A 399 -3.99 18.91 -12.88
C ARG A 399 -3.26 18.01 -13.87
N VAL A 400 -3.89 17.77 -15.01
CA VAL A 400 -3.26 17.10 -16.15
C VAL A 400 -3.27 18.04 -17.35
N SER A 401 -2.10 18.27 -17.92
CA SER A 401 -1.90 19.14 -19.06
C SER A 401 -1.32 18.35 -20.22
N ARG A 402 -1.75 18.68 -21.44
CA ARG A 402 -1.10 18.22 -22.67
C ARG A 402 0.14 19.07 -22.92
N TYR A 403 1.27 18.42 -23.07
CA TYR A 403 2.48 19.04 -23.61
C TYR A 403 2.59 18.68 -25.10
N ASN A 404 2.55 19.71 -25.96
CA ASN A 404 2.80 19.55 -27.38
C ASN A 404 4.31 19.69 -27.62
N THR A 405 4.97 18.60 -27.93
CA THR A 405 6.42 18.56 -28.10
C THR A 405 6.92 19.35 -29.32
N THR A 406 6.08 19.54 -30.35
CA THR A 406 6.42 20.28 -31.56
C THR A 406 6.26 21.79 -31.36
N ALA A 407 5.15 22.21 -30.77
CA ALA A 407 4.85 23.62 -30.52
C ALA A 407 5.48 24.15 -29.22
N ASN A 408 6.04 23.28 -28.39
CA ASN A 408 6.58 23.61 -27.06
C ASN A 408 5.56 24.35 -26.18
N THR A 409 4.32 23.86 -26.12
CA THR A 409 3.23 24.47 -25.36
C THR A 409 2.63 23.50 -24.38
N LEU A 410 2.26 24.01 -23.18
CA LEU A 410 1.57 23.25 -22.13
C LEU A 410 0.14 23.75 -22.02
N GLU A 411 -0.84 22.88 -22.31
CA GLU A 411 -2.27 23.18 -22.27
C GLU A 411 -2.96 22.32 -21.21
N THR A 412 -3.63 22.95 -20.23
CA THR A 412 -4.42 22.23 -19.24
C THR A 412 -5.61 21.51 -19.90
N LEU A 413 -5.67 20.19 -19.75
CA LEU A 413 -6.80 19.37 -20.16
C LEU A 413 -7.88 19.35 -19.09
N TYR A 414 -7.50 19.07 -17.86
CA TYR A 414 -8.41 19.12 -16.72
C TYR A 414 -7.68 19.36 -15.40
N GLU A 415 -8.42 19.92 -14.46
CA GLU A 415 -8.06 20.05 -13.07
C GLU A 415 -9.24 19.59 -12.22
N ARG A 416 -9.00 18.77 -11.22
CA ARG A 416 -10.06 18.22 -10.36
C ARG A 416 -9.58 18.02 -8.94
N ASN A 417 -10.52 17.98 -8.01
CA ASN A 417 -10.27 17.50 -6.65
C ASN A 417 -9.96 15.99 -6.70
N GLN A 418 -8.91 15.56 -5.98
CA GLN A 418 -8.54 14.14 -5.87
C GLN A 418 -9.64 13.29 -5.23
N THR A 419 -10.44 13.89 -4.34
CA THR A 419 -11.55 13.24 -3.66
C THR A 419 -12.84 13.14 -4.48
N ASP A 420 -12.92 13.91 -5.58
CA ASP A 420 -14.03 13.79 -6.53
C ASP A 420 -13.91 12.51 -7.37
N ALA A 421 -14.60 11.46 -6.93
CA ALA A 421 -14.56 10.16 -7.59
C ALA A 421 -15.39 10.11 -8.88
N TYR A 422 -16.49 10.88 -8.95
CA TYR A 422 -17.43 10.83 -10.09
C TYR A 422 -16.85 11.45 -11.35
N ASN A 423 -16.05 12.51 -11.21
CA ASN A 423 -15.41 13.21 -12.34
C ASN A 423 -13.99 12.71 -12.63
N ASN A 424 -13.62 11.53 -12.13
CA ASN A 424 -12.35 10.92 -12.48
C ASN A 424 -12.37 10.40 -13.92
N PRO A 425 -11.58 10.96 -14.86
CA PRO A 425 -11.59 10.52 -16.26
C PRO A 425 -10.93 9.15 -16.47
N GLY A 426 -10.26 8.58 -15.45
CA GLY A 426 -9.43 7.40 -15.56
C GLY A 426 -7.98 7.73 -15.88
N PHE A 427 -7.24 6.72 -16.37
CA PHE A 427 -5.84 6.81 -16.73
C PHE A 427 -5.65 6.49 -18.22
N PRO A 428 -4.66 7.10 -18.89
CA PRO A 428 -4.39 6.79 -20.28
C PRO A 428 -4.02 5.31 -20.45
N VAL A 429 -4.56 4.68 -21.48
CA VAL A 429 -4.12 3.34 -21.90
C VAL A 429 -2.74 3.48 -22.54
N LEU A 430 -1.82 2.62 -22.13
CA LEU A 430 -0.45 2.61 -22.63
C LEU A 430 -0.21 1.37 -23.48
N THR A 431 0.53 1.54 -24.57
CA THR A 431 1.00 0.47 -25.42
C THR A 431 2.51 0.55 -25.58
N LYS A 432 3.16 -0.50 -26.05
CA LYS A 432 4.60 -0.46 -26.31
C LYS A 432 4.90 0.35 -27.59
N ASN A 433 5.77 1.35 -27.45
CA ASN A 433 6.30 2.08 -28.61
C ASN A 433 7.45 1.30 -29.30
N ARG A 434 8.10 1.93 -30.28
CA ARG A 434 9.24 1.36 -31.03
C ARG A 434 10.44 0.93 -30.19
N PHE A 435 10.56 1.46 -28.96
CA PHE A 435 11.62 1.12 -28.00
C PHE A 435 11.16 0.06 -26.98
N GLY A 436 9.92 -0.44 -27.11
CA GLY A 436 9.31 -1.32 -26.12
C GLY A 436 8.94 -0.62 -24.81
N ARG A 437 8.88 0.72 -24.80
CA ARG A 437 8.51 1.56 -23.67
C ARG A 437 7.00 1.86 -23.68
N PRO A 438 6.38 2.05 -22.50
CA PRO A 438 4.97 2.43 -22.43
C PRO A 438 4.77 3.81 -23.08
N ALA A 439 3.76 3.93 -23.94
CA ALA A 439 3.38 5.18 -24.59
C ALA A 439 1.87 5.32 -24.63
N ILE A 440 1.38 6.56 -24.53
CA ILE A 440 -0.05 6.88 -24.60
C ILE A 440 -0.61 6.38 -25.92
N GLN A 441 -1.71 5.63 -25.84
CA GLN A 441 -2.45 5.20 -27.02
C GLN A 441 -3.37 6.32 -27.51
N THR A 442 -3.05 6.89 -28.67
CA THR A 442 -3.92 7.82 -29.37
C THR A 442 -4.89 7.08 -30.30
N THR A 443 -6.04 7.68 -30.56
CA THR A 443 -7.07 7.20 -31.49
C THR A 443 -7.60 8.36 -32.34
N ASP A 444 -8.43 8.05 -33.34
CA ASP A 444 -9.10 9.06 -34.18
C ASP A 444 -8.09 10.09 -34.77
N ASN A 445 -7.02 9.57 -35.39
CA ASN A 445 -5.91 10.34 -35.97
C ASN A 445 -5.22 11.29 -34.97
N GLY A 446 -5.02 10.85 -33.72
CA GLY A 446 -4.31 11.60 -32.69
C GLY A 446 -5.15 12.69 -31.99
N THR A 447 -6.46 12.81 -32.29
CA THR A 447 -7.34 13.80 -31.67
C THR A 447 -7.91 13.35 -30.34
N LYS A 448 -7.88 12.04 -30.05
CA LYS A 448 -8.35 11.45 -28.80
C LYS A 448 -7.33 10.52 -28.20
N ILE A 449 -7.41 10.31 -26.87
CA ILE A 449 -6.66 9.30 -26.14
C ILE A 449 -7.61 8.29 -25.50
N LEU A 450 -7.18 7.04 -25.45
CA LEU A 450 -7.95 5.99 -24.81
C LEU A 450 -7.72 6.05 -23.29
N MET A 451 -8.81 6.12 -22.52
CA MET A 451 -8.79 6.23 -21.05
C MET A 451 -9.47 5.03 -20.43
N ASN A 452 -8.81 4.39 -19.48
CA ASN A 452 -9.35 3.28 -18.69
C ASN A 452 -9.62 3.72 -17.25
N ASN A 453 -10.84 3.56 -16.77
CA ASN A 453 -11.20 3.78 -15.39
C ASN A 453 -11.70 2.47 -14.76
N THR A 454 -10.83 1.80 -14.00
CA THR A 454 -11.13 0.52 -13.35
C THR A 454 -12.04 0.62 -12.12
N THR A 455 -12.39 1.83 -11.72
CA THR A 455 -13.33 2.12 -10.63
C THR A 455 -14.66 2.59 -11.19
N GLY A 456 -14.66 3.69 -11.95
CA GLY A 456 -15.83 4.26 -12.58
C GLY A 456 -16.94 4.65 -11.61
N SER A 457 -16.58 5.29 -10.48
CA SER A 457 -17.53 5.65 -9.41
C SER A 457 -18.69 6.48 -9.94
N SER A 458 -19.89 6.18 -9.47
CA SER A 458 -21.15 6.79 -9.90
C SER A 458 -22.18 6.76 -8.77
N PRO A 459 -23.32 7.47 -8.90
CA PRO A 459 -24.44 7.37 -7.95
C PRO A 459 -25.00 5.95 -7.75
N LYS A 460 -24.68 5.01 -8.63
CA LYS A 460 -25.04 3.58 -8.53
C LYS A 460 -23.93 2.70 -7.93
N GLY A 461 -22.83 3.29 -7.50
CA GLY A 461 -21.61 2.62 -7.11
C GLY A 461 -20.57 2.57 -8.24
N ASP A 462 -19.52 1.78 -8.04
CA ASP A 462 -18.44 1.68 -9.01
C ASP A 462 -18.86 0.82 -10.22
N LEU A 463 -18.80 1.44 -11.40
CA LEU A 463 -19.06 0.84 -12.71
C LEU A 463 -17.89 1.21 -13.64
N PRO A 464 -16.82 0.40 -13.68
CA PRO A 464 -15.66 0.64 -14.54
C PRO A 464 -16.01 0.96 -15.97
N PHE A 465 -15.20 1.78 -16.65
CA PHE A 465 -15.43 2.16 -18.02
C PHE A 465 -14.15 2.34 -18.83
N LEU A 466 -14.30 2.19 -20.16
CA LEU A 466 -13.33 2.59 -21.17
C LEU A 466 -13.91 3.79 -21.93
N ALA A 467 -13.11 4.82 -22.17
CA ALA A 467 -13.53 6.03 -22.84
C ALA A 467 -12.49 6.49 -23.86
N LYS A 468 -12.93 7.28 -24.86
CA LYS A 468 -12.09 8.13 -25.67
C LYS A 468 -12.14 9.54 -25.10
N PHE A 469 -11.01 10.05 -24.63
CA PHE A 469 -10.91 11.43 -24.14
C PHE A 469 -10.60 12.34 -25.32
N ASP A 470 -11.51 13.23 -25.67
CA ASP A 470 -11.35 14.21 -26.71
C ASP A 470 -10.44 15.37 -26.22
N LEU A 471 -9.31 15.55 -26.90
CA LEU A 471 -8.30 16.55 -26.50
C LEU A 471 -8.76 18.00 -26.71
N ALA A 472 -9.64 18.26 -27.68
CA ALA A 472 -10.18 19.60 -27.95
C ALA A 472 -11.38 19.91 -27.05
N ALA A 473 -12.34 18.96 -26.93
CA ALA A 473 -13.52 19.10 -26.09
C ALA A 473 -13.21 18.91 -24.58
N LYS A 474 -12.05 18.36 -24.24
CA LYS A 474 -11.55 18.12 -22.87
C LYS A 474 -12.51 17.25 -22.01
N LYS A 475 -13.11 16.24 -22.61
CA LYS A 475 -14.05 15.33 -21.93
C LYS A 475 -13.98 13.91 -22.47
N ASN A 476 -14.42 12.96 -21.61
CA ASN A 476 -14.59 11.57 -21.99
C ASN A 476 -15.86 11.35 -22.84
N ASP A 477 -15.70 10.53 -23.88
CA ASP A 477 -16.75 9.85 -24.60
C ASP A 477 -16.68 8.36 -24.21
N ILE A 478 -17.60 7.90 -23.34
CA ILE A 478 -17.59 6.54 -22.79
C ILE A 478 -18.02 5.56 -23.87
N ILE A 479 -17.11 4.68 -24.29
CA ILE A 479 -17.34 3.67 -25.34
C ILE A 479 -17.76 2.32 -24.77
N TRP A 480 -17.47 2.05 -23.50
CA TRP A 480 -17.89 0.86 -22.77
C TRP A 480 -17.97 1.13 -21.27
N ARG A 481 -18.93 0.50 -20.58
CA ARG A 481 -19.07 0.56 -19.13
C ARG A 481 -19.58 -0.79 -18.58
N SER A 482 -19.07 -1.19 -17.40
CA SER A 482 -19.59 -2.33 -16.65
C SER A 482 -21.08 -2.21 -16.38
N GLN A 483 -21.80 -3.33 -16.47
CA GLN A 483 -23.23 -3.38 -16.22
C GLN A 483 -23.54 -3.66 -14.75
N GLU A 484 -24.69 -3.18 -14.26
CA GLU A 484 -25.19 -3.55 -12.93
C GLU A 484 -25.44 -5.06 -12.84
N GLY A 485 -25.22 -5.65 -11.66
CA GLY A 485 -25.29 -7.09 -11.42
C GLY A 485 -23.95 -7.80 -11.61
N SER A 486 -22.94 -7.12 -12.13
CA SER A 486 -21.57 -7.58 -12.19
C SER A 486 -20.60 -6.40 -12.05
N PHE A 487 -19.38 -6.70 -11.63
CA PHE A 487 -18.28 -5.75 -11.67
C PHE A 487 -17.25 -6.24 -12.70
N GLU A 488 -17.14 -5.52 -13.80
CA GLU A 488 -16.19 -5.87 -14.86
C GLU A 488 -15.25 -4.69 -15.12
N ALA A 489 -13.94 -4.94 -15.05
CA ALA A 489 -12.90 -3.94 -15.30
C ALA A 489 -12.04 -4.36 -16.49
N VAL A 490 -11.62 -3.39 -17.30
CA VAL A 490 -10.60 -3.61 -18.34
C VAL A 490 -9.25 -3.72 -17.66
N GLU A 491 -8.60 -4.87 -17.80
CA GLU A 491 -7.24 -5.11 -17.29
C GLU A 491 -6.18 -4.74 -18.34
N GLU A 492 -6.47 -5.02 -19.62
CA GLU A 492 -5.57 -4.70 -20.71
C GLU A 492 -6.33 -4.43 -22.02
N VAL A 493 -5.82 -3.49 -22.82
CA VAL A 493 -6.28 -3.27 -24.19
C VAL A 493 -5.33 -3.99 -25.13
N ILE A 494 -5.77 -5.13 -25.68
CA ILE A 494 -4.96 -5.99 -26.53
C ILE A 494 -4.79 -5.39 -27.93
N ASP A 495 -5.87 -4.83 -28.47
CA ASP A 495 -5.89 -4.16 -29.79
C ASP A 495 -6.79 -2.94 -29.67
N ALA A 496 -6.19 -1.76 -29.68
CA ALA A 496 -6.92 -0.49 -29.49
C ALA A 496 -7.77 -0.12 -30.71
N ASP A 497 -7.36 -0.47 -31.93
CA ASP A 497 -8.09 -0.15 -33.16
C ASP A 497 -9.35 -1.03 -33.30
N LYS A 498 -9.21 -2.32 -32.96
CA LYS A 498 -10.32 -3.29 -32.97
C LYS A 498 -11.06 -3.37 -31.64
N LEU A 499 -10.64 -2.59 -30.64
CA LEU A 499 -11.18 -2.61 -29.29
C LEU A 499 -11.32 -4.04 -28.73
N VAL A 500 -10.21 -4.81 -28.82
CA VAL A 500 -10.10 -6.13 -28.22
C VAL A 500 -9.47 -5.97 -26.83
N LEU A 501 -10.18 -6.45 -25.80
CA LEU A 501 -9.86 -6.22 -24.41
C LEU A 501 -9.64 -7.53 -23.67
N LEU A 502 -8.74 -7.54 -22.69
CA LEU A 502 -8.80 -8.47 -21.56
C LEU A 502 -9.58 -7.79 -20.44
N THR A 503 -10.68 -8.40 -20.03
CA THR A 503 -11.47 -7.90 -18.88
C THR A 503 -11.41 -8.90 -17.73
N ARG A 504 -11.56 -8.39 -16.49
CA ARG A 504 -11.77 -9.20 -15.29
C ARG A 504 -13.18 -8.92 -14.78
N ARG A 505 -14.01 -9.97 -14.78
CA ARG A 505 -15.40 -9.90 -14.37
C ARG A 505 -15.65 -10.75 -13.15
N GLU A 506 -16.44 -10.20 -12.23
CA GLU A 506 -16.87 -10.81 -10.98
C GLU A 506 -18.32 -10.41 -10.66
N SER A 507 -18.97 -11.18 -9.78
CA SER A 507 -20.25 -10.79 -9.18
C SER A 507 -20.25 -11.17 -7.69
N GLN A 508 -21.33 -10.91 -6.97
CA GLN A 508 -21.45 -11.39 -5.59
C GLN A 508 -21.27 -12.91 -5.47
N LYS A 509 -21.59 -13.67 -6.53
CA LYS A 509 -21.56 -15.14 -6.57
C LYS A 509 -20.37 -15.66 -7.37
N ASP A 510 -19.95 -14.94 -8.39
CA ASP A 510 -18.94 -15.38 -9.32
C ASP A 510 -17.58 -14.81 -8.94
N VAL A 511 -16.61 -15.68 -8.77
CA VAL A 511 -15.20 -15.36 -8.51
C VAL A 511 -14.63 -14.54 -9.66
N PRO A 512 -13.70 -13.60 -9.41
CA PRO A 512 -13.03 -12.87 -10.47
C PRO A 512 -12.38 -13.81 -11.49
N ASN A 513 -12.86 -13.75 -12.74
CA ASN A 513 -12.34 -14.49 -13.88
C ASN A 513 -12.09 -13.55 -15.06
N TYR A 514 -11.24 -14.00 -16.00
CA TYR A 514 -10.77 -13.19 -17.10
C TYR A 514 -11.42 -13.61 -18.40
N PHE A 515 -11.71 -12.59 -19.26
CA PHE A 515 -12.43 -12.77 -20.54
C PHE A 515 -11.76 -11.94 -21.62
N ILE A 516 -11.75 -12.47 -22.85
CA ILE A 516 -11.45 -11.68 -24.05
C ILE A 516 -12.78 -11.14 -24.59
N LYS A 517 -12.86 -9.82 -24.69
CA LYS A 517 -14.02 -9.07 -25.17
C LYS A 517 -13.67 -8.29 -26.42
N ASN A 518 -14.56 -8.30 -27.42
CA ASN A 518 -14.43 -7.47 -28.63
C ASN A 518 -15.61 -6.53 -28.75
N LEU A 519 -15.37 -5.23 -28.56
CA LEU A 519 -16.43 -4.22 -28.54
C LEU A 519 -16.94 -3.88 -29.95
N VAL A 520 -16.14 -4.07 -31.00
CA VAL A 520 -16.52 -3.78 -32.39
C VAL A 520 -17.39 -4.91 -32.95
N LEU A 521 -16.93 -6.15 -32.83
CA LEU A 521 -17.66 -7.30 -33.37
C LEU A 521 -18.90 -7.70 -32.55
N ARG A 522 -18.96 -7.26 -31.29
CA ARG A 522 -20.07 -7.55 -30.33
C ARG A 522 -20.43 -9.04 -30.26
N ILE A 523 -19.42 -9.89 -30.38
CA ILE A 523 -19.54 -11.34 -30.18
C ILE A 523 -19.53 -11.69 -28.69
N ALA A 524 -19.95 -12.93 -28.37
CA ALA A 524 -19.91 -13.40 -26.97
C ALA A 524 -18.49 -13.36 -26.40
N ASP A 525 -18.37 -12.91 -25.16
CA ASP A 525 -17.11 -12.86 -24.43
C ASP A 525 -16.53 -14.26 -24.30
N ARG A 526 -15.25 -14.41 -24.58
CA ARG A 526 -14.55 -15.69 -24.46
C ARG A 526 -13.88 -15.79 -23.10
N PRO A 527 -14.29 -16.72 -22.21
CA PRO A 527 -13.62 -16.93 -20.93
C PRO A 527 -12.19 -17.47 -21.19
N VAL A 528 -11.22 -16.97 -20.43
CA VAL A 528 -9.82 -17.43 -20.48
C VAL A 528 -9.33 -17.96 -19.14
N THR A 529 -10.13 -17.86 -18.08
CA THR A 529 -9.92 -18.52 -16.80
C THR A 529 -11.23 -19.06 -16.23
N SER A 530 -11.14 -20.02 -15.30
CA SER A 530 -12.27 -20.60 -14.57
C SER A 530 -11.83 -20.95 -13.12
N PHE A 531 -11.50 -19.91 -12.33
CA PHE A 531 -11.07 -20.10 -10.96
C PHE A 531 -12.23 -20.53 -10.07
N ALA A 532 -11.97 -21.47 -9.15
CA ALA A 532 -12.94 -21.92 -8.16
C ALA A 532 -13.12 -20.91 -7.03
N ASN A 533 -14.29 -20.92 -6.38
CA ASN A 533 -14.57 -20.11 -5.21
C ASN A 533 -13.67 -20.53 -4.02
N PRO A 534 -12.78 -19.67 -3.52
CA PRO A 534 -11.93 -19.96 -2.37
C PRO A 534 -12.65 -19.86 -1.02
N TYR A 535 -13.89 -19.33 -0.98
CA TYR A 535 -14.62 -19.01 0.24
C TYR A 535 -16.02 -19.65 0.29
N PRO A 536 -16.15 -21.00 0.20
CA PRO A 536 -17.48 -21.63 0.23
C PRO A 536 -18.24 -21.42 1.56
N GLN A 537 -17.53 -21.06 2.65
CA GLN A 537 -18.13 -20.69 3.95
C GLN A 537 -19.02 -19.46 3.86
N LEU A 538 -18.81 -18.59 2.85
CA LEU A 538 -19.62 -17.39 2.62
C LEU A 538 -20.82 -17.62 1.68
N ASP A 539 -21.01 -18.83 1.16
CA ASP A 539 -22.16 -19.14 0.30
C ASP A 539 -23.47 -18.93 1.05
N GLY A 540 -24.31 -18.03 0.53
CA GLY A 540 -25.58 -17.65 1.14
C GLY A 540 -25.50 -16.48 2.13
N VAL A 541 -24.33 -15.95 2.42
CA VAL A 541 -24.18 -14.62 3.06
C VAL A 541 -24.72 -13.55 2.12
N THR A 542 -25.56 -12.66 2.62
CA THR A 542 -26.05 -11.53 1.79
C THR A 542 -25.15 -10.31 1.94
N LYS A 543 -24.94 -9.61 0.83
CA LYS A 543 -24.18 -8.35 0.79
C LYS A 543 -25.05 -7.24 0.19
N GLN A 544 -25.12 -6.11 0.87
CA GLN A 544 -25.87 -4.94 0.42
C GLN A 544 -25.02 -3.68 0.61
N LYS A 545 -25.00 -2.78 -0.36
CA LYS A 545 -24.57 -1.41 -0.13
C LYS A 545 -25.76 -0.61 0.41
N ILE A 546 -25.65 -0.14 1.65
CA ILE A 546 -26.69 0.68 2.27
C ILE A 546 -26.29 2.15 2.23
N THR A 547 -27.31 3.01 2.10
CA THR A 547 -27.16 4.47 2.17
C THR A 547 -27.96 5.00 3.34
N TYR A 548 -27.43 6.00 4.00
CA TYR A 548 -28.06 6.67 5.15
C TYR A 548 -27.55 8.10 5.27
N LYS A 549 -28.21 8.90 6.08
CA LYS A 549 -27.93 10.31 6.18
C LYS A 549 -27.47 10.68 7.60
N ARG A 550 -26.39 11.42 7.69
CA ARG A 550 -25.90 12.06 8.91
C ARG A 550 -26.84 13.19 9.33
N SER A 551 -26.89 13.55 10.60
CA SER A 551 -27.81 14.56 11.15
C SER A 551 -27.65 15.96 10.52
N ASP A 552 -26.47 16.29 10.01
CA ASP A 552 -26.18 17.53 9.29
C ASP A 552 -26.43 17.45 7.78
N GLY A 553 -27.00 16.34 7.30
CA GLY A 553 -27.39 16.16 5.92
C GLY A 553 -26.39 15.47 4.98
N VAL A 554 -25.17 15.15 5.45
CA VAL A 554 -24.16 14.43 4.64
C VAL A 554 -24.64 12.99 4.39
N ASP A 555 -24.64 12.56 3.12
CA ASP A 555 -24.94 11.19 2.75
C ASP A 555 -23.77 10.26 3.05
N LEU A 556 -24.08 9.10 3.62
CA LEU A 556 -23.10 8.08 4.03
C LEU A 556 -23.44 6.73 3.41
N THR A 557 -22.43 5.88 3.25
CA THR A 557 -22.61 4.50 2.79
C THR A 557 -21.87 3.49 3.64
N GLY A 558 -22.22 2.20 3.47
CA GLY A 558 -21.49 1.08 4.05
C GLY A 558 -21.89 -0.22 3.38
N ASP A 559 -21.03 -1.23 3.49
CA ASP A 559 -21.28 -2.57 2.99
C ASP A 559 -21.83 -3.44 4.13
N LEU A 560 -23.14 -3.74 4.09
CA LEU A 560 -23.82 -4.57 5.08
C LEU A 560 -23.77 -6.04 4.66
N TYR A 561 -23.21 -6.88 5.54
CA TYR A 561 -23.23 -8.34 5.40
C TYR A 561 -24.12 -8.96 6.48
N LEU A 562 -24.99 -9.89 6.06
CA LEU A 562 -25.87 -10.61 6.96
C LEU A 562 -25.63 -12.13 6.86
N PRO A 563 -25.77 -12.88 7.96
CA PRO A 563 -25.53 -14.31 8.00
C PRO A 563 -26.38 -15.10 7.01
N LYS A 564 -25.86 -16.25 6.59
CA LYS A 564 -26.60 -17.20 5.75
C LYS A 564 -27.96 -17.55 6.34
N GLY A 565 -29.01 -17.38 5.54
CA GLY A 565 -30.37 -17.76 5.93
C GLY A 565 -31.03 -16.82 6.95
N TYR A 566 -30.40 -15.74 7.35
CA TYR A 566 -30.99 -14.76 8.28
C TYR A 566 -32.30 -14.18 7.75
N ASN A 567 -33.29 -14.16 8.63
CA ASN A 567 -34.61 -13.55 8.38
C ASN A 567 -34.98 -12.67 9.58
N LYS A 568 -35.01 -11.35 9.37
CA LYS A 568 -35.25 -10.35 10.43
C LYS A 568 -36.54 -10.57 11.20
N ASP A 569 -37.60 -11.07 10.53
CA ASP A 569 -38.94 -11.24 11.11
C ASP A 569 -39.00 -12.49 12.02
N LYS A 570 -38.09 -13.46 11.83
CA LYS A 570 -38.01 -14.68 12.63
C LYS A 570 -36.91 -14.60 13.68
N ASP A 571 -35.74 -14.10 13.31
CA ASP A 571 -34.52 -14.14 14.12
C ASP A 571 -34.33 -12.87 14.95
N GLY A 572 -35.09 -11.81 14.63
CA GLY A 572 -34.95 -10.50 15.27
C GLY A 572 -33.61 -9.81 14.95
N PRO A 573 -33.33 -8.67 15.57
CA PRO A 573 -32.12 -7.89 15.30
C PRO A 573 -30.86 -8.57 15.86
N LEU A 574 -29.81 -8.58 15.04
CA LEU A 574 -28.52 -9.22 15.31
C LEU A 574 -27.57 -8.33 16.12
N PRO A 575 -26.58 -8.90 16.82
CA PRO A 575 -25.43 -8.15 17.29
C PRO A 575 -24.64 -7.62 16.07
N VAL A 576 -24.07 -6.43 16.20
CA VAL A 576 -23.47 -5.67 15.08
C VAL A 576 -21.97 -5.46 15.31
N VAL A 577 -21.18 -5.58 14.24
CA VAL A 577 -19.81 -5.05 14.18
C VAL A 577 -19.74 -3.98 13.10
N ILE A 578 -19.39 -2.75 13.49
CA ILE A 578 -19.11 -1.63 12.58
C ILE A 578 -17.60 -1.55 12.42
N TRP A 579 -17.12 -1.59 11.16
CA TRP A 579 -15.70 -1.48 10.83
C TRP A 579 -15.46 -0.32 9.88
N ALA A 580 -14.60 0.61 10.29
CA ALA A 580 -14.48 1.87 9.59
C ALA A 580 -13.05 2.46 9.62
N TYR A 581 -12.83 3.41 8.71
CA TYR A 581 -11.61 4.20 8.61
C TYR A 581 -11.98 5.63 8.21
N PRO A 582 -11.78 6.65 9.07
CA PRO A 582 -12.11 8.04 8.75
C PRO A 582 -11.31 8.56 7.56
N ARG A 583 -11.91 9.52 6.84
CA ARG A 583 -11.26 10.26 5.76
C ARG A 583 -11.64 11.72 5.82
N GLU A 584 -10.67 12.60 5.61
CA GLU A 584 -10.86 14.04 5.59
C GLU A 584 -11.18 14.52 4.17
N PHE A 585 -12.19 15.40 4.07
CA PHE A 585 -12.68 15.98 2.81
C PHE A 585 -12.79 17.51 2.93
N ASN A 586 -12.32 18.21 1.89
CA ASN A 586 -12.54 19.66 1.77
C ASN A 586 -13.95 19.99 1.25
N SER A 587 -14.67 19.00 0.69
CA SER A 587 -15.98 19.14 0.08
C SER A 587 -16.97 18.11 0.64
N ALA A 588 -18.12 18.59 1.14
CA ALA A 588 -19.21 17.72 1.56
C ALA A 588 -19.82 16.94 0.38
N ALA A 589 -19.85 17.54 -0.81
CA ALA A 589 -20.33 16.88 -2.03
C ALA A 589 -19.44 15.69 -2.43
N ASP A 590 -18.10 15.84 -2.29
CA ASP A 590 -17.19 14.74 -2.56
C ASP A 590 -17.26 13.65 -1.48
N ALA A 591 -17.48 14.04 -0.23
CA ALA A 591 -17.66 13.13 0.88
C ALA A 591 -18.92 12.25 0.72
N ALA A 592 -19.99 12.81 0.16
CA ALA A 592 -21.27 12.14 -0.06
C ALA A 592 -21.29 11.21 -1.29
N GLN A 593 -20.20 11.15 -2.07
CA GLN A 593 -20.16 10.30 -3.27
C GLN A 593 -20.06 8.81 -2.91
N ILE A 594 -20.86 7.98 -3.57
CA ILE A 594 -20.88 6.53 -3.40
C ILE A 594 -19.60 5.93 -3.99
N ARG A 595 -18.91 5.12 -3.21
CA ARG A 595 -17.69 4.40 -3.59
C ARG A 595 -17.85 2.91 -3.35
N GLY A 596 -17.14 2.10 -4.16
CA GLY A 596 -17.23 0.65 -4.13
C GLY A 596 -18.47 0.12 -4.87
N SER A 597 -18.51 -1.17 -5.14
CA SER A 597 -19.62 -1.85 -5.82
C SER A 597 -20.20 -2.96 -4.95
N LYS A 598 -21.54 -3.00 -4.87
CA LYS A 598 -22.25 -4.13 -4.26
C LYS A 598 -22.05 -5.43 -5.04
N ASP A 599 -21.74 -5.32 -6.33
CA ASP A 599 -21.64 -6.44 -7.26
C ASP A 599 -20.24 -7.11 -7.29
N ARG A 600 -19.26 -6.63 -6.49
CA ARG A 600 -17.96 -7.29 -6.36
C ARG A 600 -18.05 -8.57 -5.54
N PHE A 601 -17.27 -9.57 -5.93
CA PHE A 601 -17.04 -10.77 -5.12
C PHE A 601 -16.45 -10.41 -3.75
N THR A 602 -16.87 -11.11 -2.70
CA THR A 602 -16.35 -10.88 -1.35
C THR A 602 -14.99 -11.55 -1.19
N THR A 603 -13.93 -10.76 -1.21
CA THR A 603 -12.57 -11.23 -0.99
C THR A 603 -12.17 -11.03 0.47
N ILE A 604 -11.70 -12.09 1.12
CA ILE A 604 -11.27 -12.06 2.52
C ILE A 604 -9.78 -11.69 2.61
N SER A 605 -9.45 -10.82 3.52
CA SER A 605 -8.08 -10.52 3.94
C SER A 605 -7.98 -10.53 5.47
N TRP A 606 -6.78 -10.59 6.02
CA TRP A 606 -6.57 -10.51 7.47
C TRP A 606 -7.21 -9.26 8.11
N ALA A 607 -7.36 -8.20 7.35
CA ALA A 607 -7.93 -6.93 7.83
C ALA A 607 -9.46 -6.92 7.87
N SER A 608 -10.12 -7.87 7.20
CA SER A 608 -11.57 -7.92 7.04
C SER A 608 -12.30 -8.18 8.37
N PRO A 609 -13.44 -7.53 8.65
CA PRO A 609 -14.33 -7.91 9.74
C PRO A 609 -15.33 -9.00 9.33
N ILE A 610 -15.41 -9.36 8.05
CA ILE A 610 -16.45 -10.24 7.48
C ILE A 610 -16.40 -11.65 8.06
N PHE A 611 -15.25 -12.07 8.61
CA PHE A 611 -15.12 -13.34 9.34
C PHE A 611 -16.28 -13.59 10.33
N TYR A 612 -16.73 -12.56 11.05
CA TYR A 612 -17.71 -12.69 12.12
C TYR A 612 -19.15 -12.84 11.62
N VAL A 613 -19.39 -12.66 10.30
CA VAL A 613 -20.71 -12.98 9.74
C VAL A 613 -21.03 -14.47 9.89
N THR A 614 -20.01 -15.36 9.85
CA THR A 614 -20.15 -16.80 10.09
C THR A 614 -20.49 -17.13 11.55
N GLN A 615 -20.29 -16.17 12.45
CA GLN A 615 -20.58 -16.29 13.88
C GLN A 615 -21.91 -15.62 14.27
N GLY A 616 -22.73 -15.22 13.29
CA GLY A 616 -24.08 -14.67 13.51
C GLY A 616 -24.13 -13.18 13.81
N TYR A 617 -23.12 -12.42 13.41
CA TYR A 617 -23.12 -10.95 13.49
C TYR A 617 -23.60 -10.32 12.19
N ALA A 618 -24.33 -9.22 12.28
CA ALA A 618 -24.44 -8.27 11.16
C ALA A 618 -23.15 -7.46 11.09
N ILE A 619 -22.52 -7.41 9.92
CA ILE A 619 -21.27 -6.68 9.73
C ILE A 619 -21.52 -5.47 8.83
N LEU A 620 -21.25 -4.27 9.32
CA LEU A 620 -21.18 -3.05 8.51
C LEU A 620 -19.70 -2.74 8.25
N ASP A 621 -19.21 -3.24 7.12
CA ASP A 621 -17.84 -3.00 6.66
C ASP A 621 -17.76 -1.74 5.81
N ASN A 622 -16.59 -1.10 5.75
CA ASN A 622 -16.38 0.15 5.03
C ASN A 622 -17.45 1.20 5.38
N ALA A 623 -17.91 1.23 6.64
CA ALA A 623 -18.83 2.26 7.11
C ALA A 623 -18.14 3.62 6.95
N GLU A 624 -18.69 4.48 6.11
CA GLU A 624 -18.08 5.79 5.85
C GLU A 624 -18.13 6.68 7.09
N MET A 625 -16.96 7.24 7.41
CA MET A 625 -16.76 8.16 8.54
C MET A 625 -16.09 9.45 8.02
N PRO A 626 -16.74 10.21 7.12
CA PRO A 626 -16.15 11.41 6.57
C PRO A 626 -16.03 12.52 7.62
N ILE A 627 -14.90 13.19 7.57
CA ILE A 627 -14.61 14.42 8.31
C ILE A 627 -14.52 15.55 7.29
N VAL A 628 -15.47 16.45 7.29
CA VAL A 628 -15.67 17.46 6.23
C VAL A 628 -15.35 18.85 6.77
N SER A 629 -14.73 19.71 5.96
CA SER A 629 -14.62 21.13 6.28
C SER A 629 -16.00 21.77 6.40
N THR A 630 -16.24 22.45 7.52
CA THR A 630 -17.55 23.08 7.84
C THR A 630 -17.60 24.57 7.48
N GLY A 631 -16.54 25.14 6.88
CA GLY A 631 -16.46 26.53 6.46
C GLY A 631 -15.20 26.83 5.66
N ALA A 632 -15.17 27.99 5.00
CA ALA A 632 -14.04 28.39 4.14
C ALA A 632 -12.70 28.50 4.90
N ASP A 633 -12.77 28.92 6.18
CA ASP A 633 -11.59 29.12 7.04
C ASP A 633 -11.35 27.95 8.00
N LYS A 634 -12.16 26.89 7.92
CA LYS A 634 -12.04 25.71 8.78
C LYS A 634 -11.42 24.53 8.01
N LYS A 635 -10.54 23.80 8.70
CA LYS A 635 -10.05 22.51 8.21
C LYS A 635 -10.96 21.36 8.69
N PRO A 636 -10.98 20.23 7.98
CA PRO A 636 -11.83 19.09 8.35
C PRO A 636 -11.69 18.68 9.82
N ASN A 637 -10.46 18.65 10.34
CA ASN A 637 -10.18 18.17 11.70
C ASN A 637 -10.61 19.12 12.83
N ASP A 638 -10.97 20.38 12.54
CA ASP A 638 -11.43 21.33 13.58
C ASP A 638 -12.71 20.87 14.29
N ASP A 639 -13.53 20.06 13.59
CA ASP A 639 -14.76 19.48 14.14
C ASP A 639 -14.73 17.93 14.17
N PHE A 640 -13.52 17.33 14.26
CA PHE A 640 -13.30 15.88 14.12
C PHE A 640 -14.19 15.04 15.05
N ILE A 641 -14.17 15.29 16.36
CA ILE A 641 -14.90 14.49 17.35
C ILE A 641 -16.42 14.61 17.16
N ALA A 642 -16.92 15.81 16.90
CA ALA A 642 -18.35 16.03 16.69
C ALA A 642 -18.86 15.27 15.45
N GLN A 643 -18.14 15.36 14.34
CA GLN A 643 -18.50 14.68 13.11
C GLN A 643 -18.38 13.15 13.24
N LEU A 644 -17.34 12.67 13.94
CA LEU A 644 -17.15 11.25 14.18
C LEU A 644 -18.34 10.64 14.96
N LYS A 645 -18.84 11.35 15.98
CA LYS A 645 -20.04 10.95 16.73
C LYS A 645 -21.27 10.87 15.83
N MET A 646 -21.55 11.92 15.05
CA MET A 646 -22.68 11.96 14.13
C MET A 646 -22.63 10.82 13.09
N ASN A 647 -21.45 10.48 12.57
CA ASN A 647 -21.25 9.36 11.66
C ASN A 647 -21.64 8.03 12.32
N ALA A 648 -21.16 7.77 13.53
CA ALA A 648 -21.42 6.53 14.27
C ALA A 648 -22.91 6.39 14.64
N GLU A 649 -23.55 7.49 15.11
CA GLU A 649 -24.99 7.52 15.42
C GLU A 649 -25.84 7.21 14.18
N ALA A 650 -25.52 7.81 13.05
CA ALA A 650 -26.21 7.59 11.79
C ALA A 650 -26.15 6.13 11.33
N ALA A 651 -24.97 5.50 11.43
CA ALA A 651 -24.76 4.10 11.08
C ALA A 651 -25.58 3.15 11.97
N ILE A 652 -25.55 3.36 13.29
CA ILE A 652 -26.30 2.56 14.27
C ILE A 652 -27.81 2.72 14.06
N ASN A 653 -28.30 3.95 13.91
CA ASN A 653 -29.71 4.23 13.68
C ASN A 653 -30.19 3.55 12.42
N LYS A 654 -29.43 3.64 11.30
CA LYS A 654 -29.78 2.98 10.03
C LYS A 654 -29.98 1.48 10.20
N LEU A 655 -29.08 0.77 10.86
CA LEU A 655 -29.17 -0.67 11.07
C LEU A 655 -30.36 -1.06 11.96
N SER A 656 -30.64 -0.24 12.98
CA SER A 656 -31.82 -0.39 13.86
C SER A 656 -33.14 -0.16 13.08
N ASP A 657 -33.22 0.90 12.27
CA ASP A 657 -34.41 1.24 11.48
C ASP A 657 -34.72 0.19 10.40
N MET A 658 -33.66 -0.47 9.87
CA MET A 658 -33.82 -1.63 9.00
C MET A 658 -34.30 -2.88 9.75
N GLY A 659 -34.30 -2.88 11.09
CA GLY A 659 -34.66 -4.02 11.93
C GLY A 659 -33.62 -5.14 11.92
N VAL A 660 -32.40 -4.92 11.40
CA VAL A 660 -31.33 -5.92 11.29
C VAL A 660 -30.31 -5.84 12.40
N GLY A 661 -30.10 -4.67 12.99
CA GLY A 661 -29.10 -4.44 14.04
C GLY A 661 -29.71 -4.10 15.40
N ASP A 662 -29.25 -4.75 16.45
CA ASP A 662 -29.60 -4.41 17.83
C ASP A 662 -28.69 -3.28 18.31
N LYS A 663 -29.23 -2.07 18.43
CA LYS A 663 -28.46 -0.89 18.91
C LYS A 663 -27.90 -1.02 20.32
N LYS A 664 -28.34 -2.02 21.10
CA LYS A 664 -27.79 -2.33 22.41
C LYS A 664 -26.62 -3.32 22.36
N ARG A 665 -26.33 -3.92 21.19
CA ARG A 665 -25.28 -4.94 20.99
C ARG A 665 -24.42 -4.57 19.80
N VAL A 666 -23.77 -3.39 19.84
CA VAL A 666 -22.91 -2.87 18.77
C VAL A 666 -21.46 -2.82 19.22
N ALA A 667 -20.57 -3.41 18.44
CA ALA A 667 -19.12 -3.20 18.52
C ALA A 667 -18.64 -2.24 17.44
N VAL A 668 -17.56 -1.55 17.70
CA VAL A 668 -16.83 -0.74 16.71
C VAL A 668 -15.38 -1.21 16.64
N GLY A 669 -14.81 -1.22 15.43
CA GLY A 669 -13.40 -1.56 15.26
C GLY A 669 -12.78 -0.93 14.04
N GLY A 670 -11.45 -1.03 14.00
CA GLY A 670 -10.65 -0.55 12.89
C GLY A 670 -9.16 -0.81 13.08
N HIS A 671 -8.42 -0.59 12.00
CA HIS A 671 -6.97 -0.69 11.97
C HIS A 671 -6.37 0.70 11.71
N SER A 672 -5.19 0.99 12.30
CA SER A 672 -4.46 2.24 12.07
C SER A 672 -5.30 3.47 12.47
N TYR A 673 -5.66 4.35 11.53
CA TYR A 673 -6.54 5.49 11.77
C TYR A 673 -7.97 5.05 12.17
N GLY A 674 -8.39 3.85 11.75
CA GLY A 674 -9.64 3.23 12.26
C GLY A 674 -9.55 2.80 13.73
N ALA A 675 -8.39 2.37 14.21
CA ALA A 675 -8.16 2.09 15.64
C ALA A 675 -8.17 3.37 16.49
N PHE A 676 -7.57 4.43 15.96
CA PHE A 676 -7.63 5.77 16.52
C PHE A 676 -9.08 6.27 16.62
N MET A 677 -9.87 6.11 15.56
CA MET A 677 -11.31 6.37 15.55
C MET A 677 -12.03 5.57 16.65
N THR A 678 -11.77 4.26 16.73
CA THR A 678 -12.39 3.37 17.70
C THR A 678 -12.17 3.90 19.13
N ALA A 679 -10.94 4.19 19.50
CA ALA A 679 -10.61 4.70 20.82
C ALA A 679 -11.28 6.06 21.11
N ASN A 680 -11.33 6.97 20.13
CA ASN A 680 -12.05 8.25 20.25
C ASN A 680 -13.56 8.06 20.45
N LEU A 681 -14.19 7.17 19.70
CA LEU A 681 -15.63 6.88 19.87
C LEU A 681 -15.93 6.34 21.26
N LEU A 682 -15.07 5.46 21.83
CA LEU A 682 -15.25 4.97 23.19
C LEU A 682 -14.95 6.01 24.27
N ALA A 683 -14.05 6.96 24.01
CA ALA A 683 -13.74 8.07 24.92
C ALA A 683 -14.85 9.11 25.00
N HIS A 684 -15.58 9.32 23.89
CA HIS A 684 -16.51 10.45 23.74
C HIS A 684 -17.98 10.04 23.59
N THR A 685 -18.31 8.72 23.60
CA THR A 685 -19.69 8.22 23.47
C THR A 685 -19.95 6.98 24.31
N ASN A 686 -21.23 6.64 24.51
CA ASN A 686 -21.70 5.38 25.12
C ASN A 686 -22.46 4.49 24.10
N LEU A 687 -22.19 4.68 22.81
CA LEU A 687 -22.90 4.01 21.73
C LEU A 687 -22.58 2.52 21.59
N PHE A 688 -21.42 2.09 22.10
CA PHE A 688 -20.87 0.77 21.85
C PHE A 688 -20.76 -0.09 23.09
N LYS A 689 -20.80 -1.42 22.91
CA LYS A 689 -20.59 -2.41 23.96
C LYS A 689 -19.15 -2.93 24.01
N ALA A 690 -18.41 -2.83 22.92
CA ALA A 690 -17.00 -3.18 22.85
C ALA A 690 -16.29 -2.43 21.71
N GLY A 691 -14.98 -2.25 21.87
CA GLY A 691 -14.08 -1.77 20.81
C GLY A 691 -12.99 -2.76 20.49
N ILE A 692 -12.58 -2.77 19.19
CA ILE A 692 -11.43 -3.52 18.69
C ILE A 692 -10.52 -2.55 17.94
N ALA A 693 -9.33 -2.27 18.48
CA ALA A 693 -8.42 -1.26 17.96
C ALA A 693 -7.05 -1.88 17.64
N ARG A 694 -6.71 -1.93 16.31
CA ARG A 694 -5.48 -2.56 15.83
C ARG A 694 -4.47 -1.52 15.35
N SER A 695 -3.26 -1.49 15.91
CA SER A 695 -2.11 -0.63 15.53
C SER A 695 -2.47 0.86 15.39
N GLY A 696 -3.09 1.44 16.42
CA GLY A 696 -3.56 2.83 16.39
C GLY A 696 -2.54 3.84 16.93
N ALA A 697 -2.72 5.11 16.57
CA ALA A 697 -1.98 6.26 17.09
C ALA A 697 -2.85 7.03 18.09
N TYR A 698 -2.76 6.71 19.35
CA TYR A 698 -3.69 7.19 20.38
C TYR A 698 -3.26 8.49 21.06
N ASN A 699 -2.02 8.92 20.87
CA ASN A 699 -1.52 10.20 21.36
C ASN A 699 -0.88 10.98 20.20
N ARG A 700 -1.56 12.04 19.75
CA ARG A 700 -1.12 12.85 18.60
C ARG A 700 0.08 13.72 18.87
N THR A 701 0.41 13.97 20.14
CA THR A 701 1.66 14.70 20.46
C THR A 701 2.92 13.93 20.04
N LEU A 702 2.80 12.61 19.76
CA LEU A 702 3.90 11.79 19.18
C LEU A 702 4.08 11.99 17.67
N THR A 703 3.17 12.72 17.01
CA THR A 703 3.28 13.13 15.60
C THR A 703 3.18 14.66 15.46
N PRO A 704 4.09 15.44 16.09
CA PRO A 704 3.89 16.87 16.31
C PRO A 704 4.00 17.74 15.04
N PHE A 705 4.40 17.18 13.91
CA PHE A 705 4.54 17.88 12.63
C PHE A 705 3.45 17.51 11.61
N GLY A 706 2.29 17.07 12.10
CA GLY A 706 1.14 16.71 11.26
C GLY A 706 0.89 15.19 11.18
N PHE A 707 -0.31 14.83 10.75
CA PHE A 707 -0.77 13.44 10.58
C PHE A 707 -1.96 13.40 9.61
N GLN A 708 -2.08 12.35 8.83
CA GLN A 708 -3.11 12.20 7.78
C GLN A 708 -3.14 13.44 6.86
N ASN A 709 -4.25 14.18 6.79
CA ASN A 709 -4.37 15.44 6.06
C ASN A 709 -4.23 16.68 6.97
N GLU A 710 -3.83 16.53 8.23
CA GLU A 710 -3.50 17.64 9.12
C GLU A 710 -2.05 18.08 8.90
N ASP A 711 -1.85 19.33 8.46
CA ASP A 711 -0.54 19.93 8.19
C ASP A 711 -0.09 20.95 9.24
N ARG A 712 -0.98 21.33 10.18
CA ARG A 712 -0.60 22.16 11.32
C ARG A 712 0.25 21.35 12.29
N THR A 713 1.29 21.98 12.79
CA THR A 713 2.12 21.38 13.85
C THR A 713 1.41 21.45 15.19
N TYR A 714 1.86 20.63 16.14
CA TYR A 714 1.37 20.69 17.54
C TYR A 714 1.40 22.11 18.11
N TRP A 715 2.48 22.87 17.87
CA TRP A 715 2.63 24.23 18.40
C TRP A 715 1.74 25.27 17.71
N GLN A 716 1.23 24.97 16.53
CA GLN A 716 0.27 25.80 15.79
C GLN A 716 -1.18 25.52 16.18
N ALA A 717 -1.49 24.31 16.66
CA ALA A 717 -2.84 23.88 17.02
C ALA A 717 -2.83 22.92 18.23
N PRO A 718 -2.31 23.31 19.41
CA PRO A 718 -2.15 22.42 20.56
C PRO A 718 -3.47 21.82 21.04
N ASP A 719 -4.54 22.60 21.06
CA ASP A 719 -5.87 22.15 21.51
C ASP A 719 -6.41 21.05 20.59
N LEU A 720 -6.24 21.19 19.26
CA LEU A 720 -6.62 20.15 18.28
C LEU A 720 -5.91 18.83 18.57
N TYR A 721 -4.59 18.87 18.80
CA TYR A 721 -3.81 17.68 19.10
C TYR A 721 -4.23 17.01 20.40
N HIS A 722 -4.58 17.82 21.42
CA HIS A 722 -5.13 17.32 22.69
C HIS A 722 -6.48 16.66 22.47
N ASP A 723 -7.42 17.38 21.83
CA ASP A 723 -8.81 16.94 21.66
C ASP A 723 -8.92 15.68 20.79
N MET A 724 -8.09 15.57 19.77
CA MET A 724 -8.04 14.38 18.93
C MET A 724 -7.31 13.20 19.58
N SER A 725 -6.60 13.36 20.71
CA SER A 725 -5.86 12.27 21.36
C SER A 725 -6.76 11.49 22.35
N PRO A 726 -7.23 10.27 22.03
CA PRO A 726 -8.04 9.49 22.97
C PRO A 726 -7.28 9.14 24.26
N PHE A 727 -5.95 9.19 24.23
CA PHE A 727 -5.12 9.06 25.43
C PHE A 727 -5.45 10.11 26.48
N SER A 728 -5.74 11.35 26.08
CA SER A 728 -6.12 12.46 26.98
C SER A 728 -7.45 12.20 27.70
N TYR A 729 -8.26 11.30 27.21
CA TYR A 729 -9.59 10.94 27.73
C TYR A 729 -9.68 9.46 28.17
N ALA A 730 -8.54 8.86 28.51
CA ALA A 730 -8.48 7.44 28.90
C ALA A 730 -9.29 7.13 30.18
N ASP A 731 -9.45 8.12 31.06
CA ASP A 731 -10.31 8.06 32.25
C ASP A 731 -11.80 7.90 31.92
N LYS A 732 -12.22 8.31 30.72
CA LYS A 732 -13.61 8.21 30.23
C LYS A 732 -13.90 6.93 29.46
N ILE A 733 -12.87 6.17 29.07
CA ILE A 733 -13.05 4.89 28.37
C ILE A 733 -13.50 3.83 29.37
N LYS A 734 -14.82 3.63 29.49
CA LYS A 734 -15.43 2.61 30.35
C LYS A 734 -15.91 1.39 29.56
N THR A 735 -16.18 1.56 28.28
CA THR A 735 -16.50 0.45 27.37
C THR A 735 -15.28 -0.45 27.18
N PRO A 736 -15.42 -1.80 27.28
CA PRO A 736 -14.32 -2.73 27.03
C PRO A 736 -13.63 -2.51 25.68
N ILE A 737 -12.30 -2.44 25.69
CA ILE A 737 -11.48 -2.24 24.48
C ILE A 737 -10.39 -3.31 24.36
N LEU A 738 -10.32 -3.94 23.19
CA LEU A 738 -9.24 -4.85 22.79
C LEU A 738 -8.22 -4.08 21.95
N LEU A 739 -7.02 -3.93 22.47
CA LEU A 739 -5.87 -3.35 21.76
C LEU A 739 -5.03 -4.49 21.17
N ILE A 740 -4.73 -4.43 19.90
CA ILE A 740 -3.84 -5.37 19.21
C ILE A 740 -2.76 -4.56 18.50
N HIS A 741 -1.49 -4.95 18.61
CA HIS A 741 -0.39 -4.21 17.99
C HIS A 741 0.73 -5.14 17.53
N GLY A 742 1.32 -4.84 16.37
CA GLY A 742 2.51 -5.53 15.90
C GLY A 742 3.76 -5.06 16.66
N GLU A 743 4.55 -5.99 17.21
CA GLU A 743 5.77 -5.67 17.96
C GLU A 743 6.79 -4.87 17.14
N ALA A 744 6.79 -5.12 15.84
CA ALA A 744 7.71 -4.51 14.89
C ALA A 744 7.03 -3.43 14.03
N ASP A 745 5.96 -2.79 14.52
CA ASP A 745 5.28 -1.72 13.78
C ASP A 745 6.23 -0.54 13.55
N ASP A 746 6.48 -0.25 12.28
CA ASP A 746 7.41 0.79 11.79
C ASP A 746 6.70 1.95 11.09
N ASN A 747 5.36 1.92 11.06
CA ASN A 747 4.60 3.01 10.46
C ASN A 747 4.69 4.27 11.31
N THR A 748 5.07 5.36 10.68
CA THR A 748 5.24 6.66 11.34
C THR A 748 3.96 7.11 12.04
N GLY A 749 4.02 7.28 13.35
CA GLY A 749 2.89 7.71 14.20
C GLY A 749 2.13 6.59 14.90
N THR A 750 2.24 5.33 14.47
CA THR A 750 1.56 4.19 15.10
C THR A 750 2.52 3.24 15.85
N PHE A 751 3.64 3.76 16.34
CA PHE A 751 4.59 2.92 17.07
C PHE A 751 3.95 2.22 18.28
N PRO A 752 4.41 1.02 18.65
CA PRO A 752 3.83 0.19 19.72
C PRO A 752 3.60 0.90 21.04
N ILE A 753 4.45 1.88 21.36
CA ILE A 753 4.32 2.74 22.57
C ILE A 753 2.93 3.38 22.72
N ASN A 754 2.21 3.64 21.61
CA ASN A 754 0.86 4.18 21.65
C ASN A 754 -0.11 3.21 22.36
N SER A 755 -0.10 1.92 22.01
CA SER A 755 -0.95 0.90 22.63
C SER A 755 -0.53 0.59 24.06
N GLU A 756 0.78 0.50 24.33
CA GLU A 756 1.30 0.26 25.67
C GLU A 756 0.87 1.35 26.66
N ARG A 757 0.97 2.62 26.26
CA ARG A 757 0.60 3.75 27.09
C ARG A 757 -0.91 3.89 27.26
N LEU A 758 -1.70 3.66 26.20
CA LEU A 758 -3.16 3.67 26.31
C LEU A 758 -3.66 2.53 27.20
N PHE A 759 -3.08 1.31 27.07
CA PHE A 759 -3.38 0.19 27.96
C PHE A 759 -3.14 0.55 29.44
N ALA A 760 -1.95 1.12 29.73
CA ALA A 760 -1.60 1.51 31.10
C ALA A 760 -2.56 2.60 31.64
N ALA A 761 -2.93 3.57 30.81
CA ALA A 761 -3.83 4.67 31.20
C ALA A 761 -5.24 4.15 31.48
N ILE A 762 -5.83 3.33 30.61
CA ILE A 762 -7.18 2.78 30.81
C ILE A 762 -7.20 1.86 32.05
N LYS A 763 -6.21 0.97 32.20
CA LYS A 763 -6.07 0.08 33.36
C LYS A 763 -5.96 0.91 34.64
N GLY A 764 -5.13 1.95 34.64
CA GLY A 764 -4.93 2.82 35.81
C GLY A 764 -6.18 3.57 36.24
N ASN A 765 -7.11 3.84 35.31
CA ASN A 765 -8.41 4.47 35.57
C ASN A 765 -9.56 3.46 35.75
N GLY A 766 -9.27 2.17 35.94
CA GLY A 766 -10.25 1.12 36.22
C GLY A 766 -11.12 0.73 35.04
N GLY A 767 -10.70 1.02 33.80
CA GLY A 767 -11.37 0.58 32.56
C GLY A 767 -11.04 -0.88 32.21
N THR A 768 -11.93 -1.52 31.44
CA THR A 768 -11.73 -2.89 30.95
C THR A 768 -10.94 -2.82 29.63
N VAL A 769 -9.70 -3.32 29.68
CA VAL A 769 -8.80 -3.31 28.51
C VAL A 769 -7.99 -4.60 28.43
N ARG A 770 -7.86 -5.14 27.22
CA ARG A 770 -6.96 -6.25 26.91
C ARG A 770 -5.97 -5.79 25.84
N PHE A 771 -4.70 -6.13 25.99
CA PHE A 771 -3.64 -5.79 25.04
C PHE A 771 -2.96 -7.07 24.53
N VAL A 772 -2.96 -7.25 23.21
CA VAL A 772 -2.32 -8.37 22.52
C VAL A 772 -1.18 -7.80 21.67
N PHE A 773 0.03 -8.25 21.96
CA PHE A 773 1.23 -7.83 21.27
C PHE A 773 1.71 -8.96 20.37
N LEU A 774 1.62 -8.75 19.04
CA LEU A 774 1.90 -9.80 18.05
C LEU A 774 3.39 -9.82 17.70
N PRO A 775 4.12 -10.90 18.03
CA PRO A 775 5.57 -10.96 17.80
C PRO A 775 5.91 -10.89 16.33
N TYR A 776 6.97 -10.17 16.00
CA TYR A 776 7.50 -9.93 14.66
C TYR A 776 6.56 -9.21 13.68
N GLU A 777 5.34 -8.86 14.02
CA GLU A 777 4.42 -8.16 13.11
C GLU A 777 4.80 -6.70 12.94
N ALA A 778 4.79 -6.24 11.68
CA ALA A 778 4.87 -4.83 11.32
C ALA A 778 3.47 -4.17 11.37
N HIS A 779 3.29 -3.00 10.75
CA HIS A 779 1.99 -2.33 10.70
C HIS A 779 0.91 -3.18 10.02
N SER A 780 1.26 -3.91 8.97
CA SER A 780 0.39 -4.90 8.30
C SER A 780 0.78 -6.30 8.75
N TYR A 781 -0.15 -7.00 9.39
CA TYR A 781 0.11 -8.33 9.97
C TYR A 781 0.17 -9.41 8.90
N ARG A 782 1.07 -10.39 9.07
CA ARG A 782 1.32 -11.43 8.06
C ARG A 782 1.47 -12.84 8.62
N GLY A 783 1.97 -13.00 9.84
CA GLY A 783 2.23 -14.33 10.42
C GLY A 783 0.96 -15.14 10.60
N LYS A 784 0.90 -16.30 10.00
CA LYS A 784 -0.28 -17.18 10.02
C LYS A 784 -0.78 -17.43 11.45
N GLU A 785 0.10 -17.80 12.36
CA GLU A 785 -0.23 -18.10 13.76
C GLU A 785 -0.69 -16.84 14.51
N ASN A 786 -0.04 -15.69 14.26
CA ASN A 786 -0.45 -14.39 14.80
C ASN A 786 -1.85 -14.01 14.34
N LEU A 787 -2.15 -14.20 13.05
CA LEU A 787 -3.44 -13.85 12.48
C LEU A 787 -4.56 -14.75 13.00
N LEU A 788 -4.31 -16.04 13.12
CA LEU A 788 -5.27 -16.99 13.72
C LEU A 788 -5.54 -16.63 15.19
N HIS A 789 -4.50 -16.36 15.97
CA HIS A 789 -4.64 -15.93 17.37
C HIS A 789 -5.38 -14.58 17.48
N MET A 790 -5.04 -13.62 16.65
CA MET A 790 -5.72 -12.32 16.58
C MET A 790 -7.24 -12.49 16.33
N LEU A 791 -7.61 -13.35 15.39
CA LEU A 791 -9.03 -13.61 15.08
C LEU A 791 -9.72 -14.35 16.23
N TRP A 792 -9.01 -15.24 16.93
CA TRP A 792 -9.51 -15.87 18.14
C TRP A 792 -9.79 -14.83 19.23
N GLU A 793 -8.84 -13.94 19.53
CA GLU A 793 -8.99 -12.86 20.53
C GLU A 793 -10.19 -11.97 20.22
N GLN A 794 -10.32 -11.56 18.96
CA GLN A 794 -11.44 -10.71 18.54
C GLN A 794 -12.78 -11.45 18.65
N ASN A 795 -12.83 -12.73 18.28
CA ASN A 795 -14.04 -13.55 18.42
C ASN A 795 -14.44 -13.69 19.88
N GLN A 796 -13.51 -14.03 20.78
CA GLN A 796 -13.78 -14.15 22.23
C GLN A 796 -14.26 -12.80 22.80
N TRP A 797 -13.66 -11.69 22.38
CA TRP A 797 -14.05 -10.34 22.79
C TRP A 797 -15.48 -10.00 22.39
N LEU A 798 -15.83 -10.27 21.14
CA LEU A 798 -17.17 -10.04 20.61
C LEU A 798 -18.21 -10.94 21.29
N GLU A 799 -17.93 -12.24 21.47
CA GLU A 799 -18.82 -13.15 22.17
C GLU A 799 -19.08 -12.69 23.61
N THR A 800 -18.04 -12.29 24.33
CA THR A 800 -18.14 -11.91 25.75
C THR A 800 -18.91 -10.60 25.95
N TYR A 801 -18.54 -9.55 25.19
CA TYR A 801 -18.99 -8.19 25.51
C TYR A 801 -20.12 -7.68 24.60
N VAL A 802 -20.42 -8.36 23.49
CA VAL A 802 -21.44 -7.92 22.52
C VAL A 802 -22.56 -8.93 22.40
N LYS A 803 -22.28 -10.18 22.02
CA LYS A 803 -23.32 -11.18 21.75
C LYS A 803 -23.97 -11.68 23.04
N ASN A 804 -23.15 -12.03 24.04
CA ASN A 804 -23.59 -12.57 25.32
C ASN A 804 -23.54 -11.51 26.46
N ALA A 805 -23.46 -10.21 26.10
CA ALA A 805 -23.47 -9.15 27.11
C ALA A 805 -24.71 -9.30 28.01
N LYS A 806 -24.52 -9.36 29.34
CA LYS A 806 -25.64 -9.37 30.28
C LYS A 806 -26.51 -8.14 30.04
N LYS A 807 -27.83 -8.38 29.87
CA LYS A 807 -28.83 -7.33 29.59
C LYS A 807 -28.85 -6.27 30.71
#